data_2b2aaa09b7e375d6832b0000b4243950
#
_entry.id   2b2aaa09b7e375d6832b0000b4243950
#
_cell.length_a   1.000
_cell.length_b   1.000
_cell.length_c   1.000
_cell.angle_alpha   90.00
_cell.angle_beta   90.00
_cell.angle_gamma   90.00
#
_symmetry.space_group_name_H-M   'P 1'
#
loop_
_entity.id
_entity.type
_entity.pdbx_description
1 polymer ?
#
loop_
_entity_poly.entity_id
_entity_poly.type
_entity_poly.pdbx_seq_one_letter_code
_entity_poly.pdbx_strand_id
1 'polypeptide(L)'
;VLSFNSTLTNKLKLRNSQTFWCLKLYYNDESAFVGMSDTHRVDGSDIYYGLVTDWGSMNQSVAFFEFKANISNLSIKLVNSKNSFQNGNFSDQLATKNFANRKWELFQCVHGLTFDTAANKIGTGIISGNITYNRNEVTLTLLDNTSRFHKEIPVNKVTSAVFPNAPDKNINKPLPMSYGDFDVDSNAPTSGARFDRHLTSGKFPAIVVDEWHKTDARVEARLDNSAMHTLNANRVYIYDKAFYSACDSGGASVNASAGSGQEQVSVKGNTWFTYVPLKNHATYDNGDYANEFDNDPSTSNAFTTITDDVATEGWRIPKLPKLGNFASVSLLLDIGSYTKPGGASDPTLHVSNNVGGTDIAASWDPNPDEQTVNFTSLYTSAKSEDWDLEGEVFLDFTGASEEGTYSIAINEVALEIQYIPDDLKVHTKEIKYDVIFEETTLRDDSGMGNEEVVQRSRTKTKKVFSHQPLADYLYASGKGRKYGAWIDTIDGNTRTSENGTADDPGYGTSDFIANPIYIIEDILRTELGLDSGTDGSDIDVHSFDVAGNTTDGQVGEAFDDAVADVKFALSQDTLVDSKTLIENICSACCSWVWISGDGKFKVKSRRQPNDYTAEDFSVDYNDITLDLVQLTSLNQVRNDITVNYAYDYGQQQNLKQKTSTDSTSKGTTVGGFRETLSLEIDAYIIQDSTTAQQLATSYKNFHKDRWITIMFDIPSAKY
;
A
#
# COMPACT_ATOMS: atom_id res chain seq x y z
N VAL A 1 18.47 19.28 8.79
CA VAL A 1 19.31 20.47 9.04
C VAL A 1 18.39 21.65 9.31
N LEU A 2 18.59 22.34 10.45
CA LEU A 2 17.87 23.59 10.73
C LEU A 2 18.33 24.66 9.74
N SER A 3 17.47 25.13 8.88
CA SER A 3 17.81 26.21 7.95
C SER A 3 17.44 27.57 8.58
N PHE A 4 18.43 28.21 9.17
CA PHE A 4 18.29 29.59 9.65
C PHE A 4 18.36 30.57 8.49
N ASN A 5 17.64 31.68 8.59
CA ASN A 5 17.77 32.73 7.58
C ASN A 5 19.19 33.34 7.58
N SER A 6 19.56 33.97 6.46
CA SER A 6 20.89 34.55 6.28
C SER A 6 21.27 35.57 7.36
N THR A 7 20.29 36.32 7.90
CA THR A 7 20.49 37.33 8.95
C THR A 7 20.90 36.66 10.26
N LEU A 8 20.20 35.58 10.67
CA LEU A 8 20.53 34.86 11.89
C LEU A 8 21.88 34.11 11.71
N THR A 9 22.07 33.44 10.59
CA THR A 9 23.33 32.73 10.25
C THR A 9 24.53 33.71 10.29
N ASN A 10 24.41 34.89 9.71
CA ASN A 10 25.47 35.88 9.73
C ASN A 10 25.75 36.40 11.14
N LYS A 11 24.73 36.57 11.98
CA LYS A 11 24.91 36.96 13.38
C LYS A 11 25.55 35.84 14.22
N LEU A 12 25.19 34.61 14.02
CA LEU A 12 25.78 33.45 14.71
C LEU A 12 27.28 33.29 14.39
N LYS A 13 27.72 33.65 13.20
CA LYS A 13 29.14 33.61 12.78
C LYS A 13 30.00 34.69 13.46
N LEU A 14 29.45 35.69 14.12
CA LEU A 14 30.22 36.74 14.78
C LEU A 14 30.81 36.21 16.10
N ARG A 15 32.11 36.47 16.35
CA ARG A 15 32.83 36.01 17.57
C ARG A 15 32.18 36.46 18.89
N ASN A 16 31.41 37.54 18.90
CA ASN A 16 30.77 38.13 20.08
C ASN A 16 29.25 37.89 20.10
N SER A 17 28.73 36.96 19.29
CA SER A 17 27.31 36.66 19.32
C SER A 17 26.94 35.97 20.64
N GLN A 18 26.02 36.58 21.38
CA GLN A 18 25.41 35.97 22.55
C GLN A 18 24.12 35.26 22.09
N THR A 19 24.15 33.93 22.08
CA THR A 19 22.98 33.10 21.80
C THR A 19 22.28 32.73 23.11
N PHE A 20 20.97 32.57 23.03
CA PHE A 20 20.13 32.15 24.14
C PHE A 20 18.88 31.49 23.59
N TRP A 21 18.15 30.79 24.45
CA TRP A 21 16.90 30.15 24.06
C TRP A 21 15.70 30.85 24.65
N CYS A 22 14.63 30.96 23.87
CA CYS A 22 13.33 31.43 24.28
C CYS A 22 12.29 30.33 24.03
N LEU A 23 11.43 30.08 25.01
CA LEU A 23 10.39 29.09 24.95
C LEU A 23 9.03 29.77 25.14
N LYS A 24 8.07 29.46 24.30
CA LYS A 24 6.65 29.83 24.46
C LYS A 24 5.88 28.60 24.93
N LEU A 25 5.20 28.69 26.05
CA LEU A 25 4.27 27.70 26.59
C LEU A 25 2.86 28.21 26.42
N TYR A 26 2.12 27.67 25.46
CA TYR A 26 0.72 28.02 25.24
C TYR A 26 -0.18 27.38 26.28
N TYR A 27 -1.33 27.98 26.56
CA TYR A 27 -2.29 27.48 27.54
C TYR A 27 -3.74 27.70 27.12
N ASN A 28 -4.65 27.00 27.75
CA ASN A 28 -6.10 27.02 27.50
C ASN A 28 -6.46 26.77 26.02
N ASP A 29 -6.87 27.79 25.27
CA ASP A 29 -7.25 27.76 23.86
C ASP A 29 -6.09 28.12 22.90
N GLU A 30 -4.87 28.22 23.45
CA GLU A 30 -3.65 28.59 22.72
C GLU A 30 -3.64 30.02 22.13
N SER A 31 -4.61 30.86 22.51
CA SER A 31 -4.61 32.29 22.14
C SER A 31 -3.55 33.12 22.87
N ALA A 32 -2.99 32.57 23.94
CA ALA A 32 -1.97 33.21 24.76
C ALA A 32 -0.89 32.23 25.21
N PHE A 33 0.29 32.75 25.54
CA PHE A 33 1.42 31.95 26.01
C PHE A 33 2.10 32.59 27.23
N VAL A 34 2.93 31.81 27.88
CA VAL A 34 3.90 32.28 28.88
C VAL A 34 5.30 32.08 28.28
N GLY A 35 6.06 33.17 28.16
CA GLY A 35 7.42 33.13 27.67
C GLY A 35 8.42 32.77 28.77
N MET A 36 9.38 31.89 28.45
CA MET A 36 10.44 31.40 29.35
C MET A 36 11.82 31.55 28.72
N SER A 37 12.82 31.86 29.52
CA SER A 37 14.22 31.90 29.14
C SER A 37 15.11 31.60 30.33
N ASP A 38 16.43 31.54 30.14
CA ASP A 38 17.43 31.41 31.18
C ASP A 38 17.59 32.69 32.02
N THR A 39 17.35 33.84 31.37
CA THR A 39 17.40 35.19 31.99
C THR A 39 16.18 35.98 31.55
N HIS A 40 15.78 37.00 32.33
CA HIS A 40 14.66 37.83 31.99
C HIS A 40 14.94 38.62 30.71
N ARG A 41 14.03 38.51 29.70
CA ARG A 41 14.17 39.15 28.40
C ARG A 41 12.85 39.74 27.94
N VAL A 42 12.92 40.76 27.11
CA VAL A 42 11.76 41.41 26.50
C VAL A 42 12.00 41.57 25.00
N ASP A 43 11.03 41.18 24.20
CA ASP A 43 11.00 41.41 22.76
C ASP A 43 9.68 42.06 22.36
N GLY A 44 9.72 43.36 22.06
CA GLY A 44 8.50 44.14 21.85
C GLY A 44 7.58 44.16 23.06
N SER A 45 6.39 43.58 22.94
CA SER A 45 5.42 43.39 24.04
C SER A 45 5.59 42.09 24.79
N ASP A 46 6.37 41.13 24.27
CA ASP A 46 6.50 39.79 24.78
C ASP A 46 7.58 39.70 25.89
N ILE A 47 7.20 39.10 26.99
CA ILE A 47 8.07 38.95 28.16
C ILE A 47 8.45 37.47 28.28
N TYR A 48 9.76 37.20 28.32
CA TYR A 48 10.34 35.90 28.60
C TYR A 48 10.96 35.90 29.99
N TYR A 49 10.36 35.16 30.91
CA TYR A 49 10.77 35.10 32.29
C TYR A 49 12.02 34.25 32.45
N GLY A 50 13.00 34.72 33.18
CA GLY A 50 14.26 34.01 33.50
C GLY A 50 14.06 32.89 34.51
N LEU A 51 13.30 31.87 34.19
CA LEU A 51 12.96 30.79 35.12
C LEU A 51 13.59 29.46 34.76
N VAL A 52 14.11 29.29 33.55
CA VAL A 52 14.68 28.02 33.12
C VAL A 52 16.05 27.82 33.79
N THR A 53 16.16 26.75 34.56
CA THR A 53 17.40 26.33 35.23
C THR A 53 18.11 25.21 34.52
N ASP A 54 17.34 24.40 33.76
CA ASP A 54 17.87 23.30 33.00
C ASP A 54 17.02 23.14 31.73
N TRP A 55 17.66 23.25 30.58
CA TRP A 55 17.02 23.06 29.29
C TRP A 55 16.89 21.59 28.87
N GLY A 56 17.53 20.68 29.63
CA GLY A 56 17.62 19.28 29.23
C GLY A 56 18.37 19.09 27.92
N SER A 57 18.13 17.99 27.26
CA SER A 57 18.71 17.70 25.94
C SER A 57 17.62 17.24 24.98
N MET A 58 17.65 17.76 23.79
CA MET A 58 16.82 17.29 22.67
C MET A 58 17.74 16.53 21.70
N ASN A 59 17.50 15.23 21.57
CA ASN A 59 18.26 14.41 20.65
C ASN A 59 17.42 14.10 19.41
N GLN A 60 18.00 14.32 18.25
CA GLN A 60 17.46 13.85 16.99
C GLN A 60 18.36 12.73 16.49
N SER A 61 17.79 11.61 16.13
CA SER A 61 18.52 10.49 15.57
C SER A 61 17.86 10.01 14.29
N VAL A 62 18.68 9.70 13.31
CA VAL A 62 18.26 9.05 12.07
C VAL A 62 18.93 7.68 12.05
N ALA A 63 18.14 6.63 12.10
CA ALA A 63 18.62 5.28 11.88
C ALA A 63 18.79 5.08 10.37
N PHE A 64 20.00 5.34 9.88
CA PHE A 64 20.30 5.46 8.45
C PHE A 64 19.97 4.18 7.66
N PHE A 65 20.18 3.01 8.25
CA PHE A 65 19.91 1.72 7.61
C PHE A 65 18.51 1.18 7.88
N GLU A 66 17.80 1.73 8.88
CA GLU A 66 16.45 1.32 9.24
C GLU A 66 15.38 2.29 8.72
N PHE A 67 15.81 3.38 8.11
CA PHE A 67 14.94 4.44 7.56
C PHE A 67 13.96 5.01 8.58
N LYS A 68 14.42 5.16 9.82
CA LYS A 68 13.64 5.72 10.93
C LYS A 68 14.27 7.01 11.44
N ALA A 69 13.44 8.00 11.67
CA ALA A 69 13.82 9.24 12.33
C ALA A 69 13.11 9.34 13.68
N ASN A 70 13.88 9.60 14.72
CA ASN A 70 13.34 9.77 16.06
C ASN A 70 13.80 11.12 16.64
N ILE A 71 12.87 11.79 17.31
CA ILE A 71 13.14 12.98 18.09
C ILE A 71 12.83 12.66 19.53
N SER A 72 13.74 12.99 20.46
CA SER A 72 13.49 12.78 21.87
C SER A 72 12.66 13.91 22.47
N ASN A 73 11.92 13.59 23.52
CA ASN A 73 11.24 14.58 24.32
C ASN A 73 12.26 15.52 25.01
N LEU A 74 11.88 16.78 25.17
CA LEU A 74 12.66 17.77 25.88
C LEU A 74 12.10 17.91 27.31
N SER A 75 12.90 17.64 28.32
CA SER A 75 12.53 17.86 29.73
C SER A 75 13.19 19.12 30.25
N ILE A 76 12.41 20.12 30.62
CA ILE A 76 12.89 21.38 31.15
C ILE A 76 12.57 21.53 32.64
N LYS A 77 13.42 22.26 33.33
CA LYS A 77 13.21 22.61 34.74
C LYS A 77 13.12 24.10 34.95
N LEU A 78 12.11 24.51 35.68
CA LEU A 78 11.81 25.90 35.98
C LEU A 78 11.94 26.17 37.47
N VAL A 79 12.43 27.34 37.84
CA VAL A 79 12.41 27.83 39.23
C VAL A 79 10.97 27.95 39.71
N ASN A 80 10.68 27.40 40.92
CA ASN A 80 9.37 27.49 41.55
C ASN A 80 9.43 28.09 42.95
N SER A 81 10.41 28.93 43.21
CA SER A 81 10.54 29.60 44.51
C SER A 81 9.52 30.73 44.66
N LYS A 82 9.25 31.12 45.90
CA LYS A 82 8.34 32.22 46.25
C LYS A 82 8.74 33.51 45.52
N ASN A 83 7.78 34.14 44.87
CA ASN A 83 7.96 35.37 44.09
C ASN A 83 8.84 35.19 42.82
N SER A 84 9.10 33.99 42.38
CA SER A 84 9.86 33.78 41.15
C SER A 84 9.06 34.15 39.89
N PHE A 85 7.72 34.16 39.95
CA PHE A 85 6.86 34.48 38.84
C PHE A 85 5.71 35.40 39.26
N GLN A 86 5.66 36.65 38.74
CA GLN A 86 4.53 37.59 38.91
C GLN A 86 4.01 37.68 40.39
N ASN A 87 4.88 37.82 41.38
CA ASN A 87 4.57 37.83 42.80
C ASN A 87 4.05 36.53 43.40
N GLY A 88 4.19 35.38 42.69
CA GLY A 88 3.88 34.05 43.14
C GLY A 88 4.89 33.01 42.72
N ASN A 89 4.53 31.74 42.77
CA ASN A 89 5.28 30.63 42.21
C ASN A 89 4.78 30.36 40.80
N PHE A 90 5.62 29.76 39.93
CA PHE A 90 5.12 29.30 38.63
C PHE A 90 4.04 28.24 38.79
N SER A 91 4.15 27.33 39.77
CA SER A 91 3.13 26.32 40.03
C SER A 91 1.72 26.88 40.32
N ASP A 92 1.62 28.13 40.79
CA ASP A 92 0.33 28.78 41.07
C ASP A 92 -0.44 29.03 39.77
N GLN A 93 0.26 29.12 38.62
CA GLN A 93 -0.35 29.28 37.33
C GLN A 93 -1.09 28.01 36.86
N LEU A 94 -0.67 26.83 37.33
CA LEU A 94 -1.29 25.55 36.96
C LEU A 94 -2.76 25.44 37.41
N ALA A 95 -3.15 26.25 38.42
CA ALA A 95 -4.54 26.32 38.88
C ALA A 95 -5.47 27.07 37.91
N THR A 96 -4.94 27.99 37.11
CA THR A 96 -5.70 28.89 36.23
C THR A 96 -5.40 28.74 34.74
N LYS A 97 -4.26 28.15 34.42
CA LYS A 97 -3.79 27.95 33.04
C LYS A 97 -3.58 26.45 32.81
N ASN A 98 -4.34 25.91 31.90
CA ASN A 98 -4.16 24.53 31.47
C ASN A 98 -3.08 24.46 30.37
N PHE A 99 -1.92 23.93 30.71
CA PHE A 99 -0.82 23.69 29.78
C PHE A 99 -0.84 22.27 29.18
N ALA A 100 -1.54 21.34 29.79
CA ALA A 100 -1.56 19.95 29.34
C ALA A 100 -2.13 19.83 27.91
N ASN A 101 -1.41 19.12 27.06
CA ASN A 101 -1.74 18.94 25.65
C ASN A 101 -1.88 20.27 24.87
N ARG A 102 -1.15 21.30 25.28
CA ARG A 102 -1.07 22.58 24.58
C ARG A 102 0.29 22.74 23.92
N LYS A 103 0.32 23.56 22.90
CA LYS A 103 1.49 23.84 22.06
C LYS A 103 2.65 24.43 22.87
N TRP A 104 3.86 24.07 22.52
CA TRP A 104 5.08 24.77 22.88
C TRP A 104 5.90 25.09 21.65
N GLU A 105 6.70 26.17 21.71
CA GLU A 105 7.64 26.57 20.67
C GLU A 105 8.95 27.02 21.29
N LEU A 106 10.06 26.49 20.79
CA LEU A 106 11.43 26.81 21.23
C LEU A 106 12.16 27.55 20.11
N PHE A 107 12.78 28.65 20.47
CA PHE A 107 13.50 29.50 19.55
C PHE A 107 14.95 29.64 19.96
N GLN A 108 15.86 29.59 18.97
CA GLN A 108 17.24 29.99 19.15
C GLN A 108 17.37 31.49 18.80
N CYS A 109 17.73 32.28 19.76
CA CYS A 109 17.72 33.72 19.65
C CYS A 109 19.15 34.30 19.73
N VAL A 110 19.31 35.48 19.14
CA VAL A 110 20.55 36.24 19.19
C VAL A 110 20.22 37.67 19.59
N HIS A 111 21.04 38.27 20.42
CA HIS A 111 20.85 39.65 20.86
C HIS A 111 20.77 40.64 19.67
N GLY A 112 19.74 41.47 19.65
CA GLY A 112 19.51 42.51 18.61
C GLY A 112 18.74 42.03 17.39
N LEU A 113 18.14 40.83 17.44
CA LEU A 113 17.15 40.32 16.47
C LEU A 113 15.85 40.02 17.19
N THR A 114 14.73 39.98 16.48
CA THR A 114 13.44 39.50 17.00
C THR A 114 13.55 38.03 17.40
N PHE A 115 12.98 37.64 18.56
CA PHE A 115 13.23 36.32 19.18
C PHE A 115 12.41 35.21 18.54
N ASP A 116 11.16 35.45 18.20
CA ASP A 116 10.14 34.43 17.91
C ASP A 116 9.72 34.38 16.44
N THR A 117 10.65 34.59 15.55
CA THR A 117 10.40 34.42 14.12
C THR A 117 10.39 32.96 13.73
N ALA A 118 9.64 32.60 12.68
CA ALA A 118 9.65 31.24 12.14
C ALA A 118 11.07 30.74 11.80
N ALA A 119 11.93 31.68 11.34
CA ALA A 119 13.32 31.39 11.01
C ALA A 119 14.22 31.05 12.22
N ASN A 120 13.79 31.37 13.42
CA ASN A 120 14.53 31.10 14.67
C ASN A 120 14.00 29.87 15.42
N LYS A 121 12.88 29.28 14.97
CA LYS A 121 12.23 28.14 15.61
C LYS A 121 13.08 26.88 15.44
N ILE A 122 13.42 26.26 16.56
CA ILE A 122 14.23 25.03 16.59
C ILE A 122 13.43 23.81 17.08
N GLY A 123 12.24 24.02 17.64
CA GLY A 123 11.38 22.96 18.10
C GLY A 123 9.96 23.42 18.37
N THR A 124 9.01 22.53 18.17
CA THR A 124 7.60 22.71 18.50
C THR A 124 6.99 21.34 18.84
N GLY A 125 5.90 21.38 19.57
CA GLY A 125 5.19 20.16 19.96
C GLY A 125 4.10 20.43 20.97
N ILE A 126 3.79 19.46 21.80
CA ILE A 126 2.77 19.53 22.83
C ILE A 126 3.37 19.34 24.24
N ILE A 127 2.82 20.06 25.20
CA ILE A 127 3.22 19.92 26.62
C ILE A 127 2.57 18.67 27.18
N SER A 128 3.36 17.77 27.76
CA SER A 128 2.85 16.57 28.43
C SER A 128 1.87 16.94 29.56
N GLY A 129 0.81 16.17 29.69
CA GLY A 129 -0.11 16.32 30.83
C GLY A 129 0.50 15.98 32.20
N ASN A 130 1.68 15.33 32.21
CA ASN A 130 2.36 14.97 33.44
C ASN A 130 3.35 16.09 33.84
N ILE A 131 2.83 17.11 34.53
CA ILE A 131 3.62 18.22 35.07
C ILE A 131 3.92 17.91 36.54
N THR A 132 5.19 17.84 36.88
CA THR A 132 5.62 17.60 38.30
C THR A 132 6.21 18.86 38.89
N TYR A 133 5.90 19.12 40.18
CA TYR A 133 6.45 20.28 40.85
C TYR A 133 6.65 20.05 42.37
N ASN A 134 7.58 20.79 42.88
CA ASN A 134 7.84 20.92 44.33
C ASN A 134 8.04 22.41 44.69
N ARG A 135 8.45 22.72 45.90
CA ARG A 135 8.66 24.11 46.35
C ARG A 135 9.70 24.89 45.53
N ASN A 136 10.66 24.21 44.96
CA ASN A 136 11.82 24.84 44.35
C ASN A 136 11.80 24.74 42.81
N GLU A 137 11.16 23.72 42.27
CA GLU A 137 11.28 23.34 40.86
C GLU A 137 9.92 22.89 40.28
N VAL A 138 9.67 23.23 39.03
CA VAL A 138 8.65 22.62 38.18
C VAL A 138 9.37 21.92 37.03
N THR A 139 9.03 20.69 36.77
CA THR A 139 9.52 19.94 35.61
C THR A 139 8.40 19.78 34.59
N LEU A 140 8.65 20.22 33.37
CA LEU A 140 7.78 20.08 32.20
C LEU A 140 8.43 19.13 31.21
N THR A 141 7.67 18.16 30.74
CA THR A 141 8.07 17.33 29.61
C THR A 141 7.40 17.87 28.36
N LEU A 142 8.20 18.33 27.42
CA LEU A 142 7.79 18.84 26.13
C LEU A 142 7.93 17.71 25.11
N LEU A 143 6.79 17.22 24.64
CA LEU A 143 6.72 16.19 23.62
C LEU A 143 6.85 16.85 22.26
N ASP A 144 7.47 16.18 21.34
CA ASP A 144 7.46 16.60 19.95
C ASP A 144 6.08 16.40 19.30
N ASN A 145 5.94 16.75 18.02
CA ASN A 145 4.69 16.56 17.27
C ASN A 145 4.47 15.12 16.80
N THR A 146 5.32 14.16 17.19
CA THR A 146 5.16 12.75 16.75
C THR A 146 3.84 12.14 17.20
N SER A 147 3.17 12.67 18.20
CA SER A 147 1.81 12.26 18.56
C SER A 147 0.81 12.40 17.41
N ARG A 148 1.05 13.31 16.46
CA ARG A 148 0.24 13.47 15.24
C ARG A 148 0.44 12.34 14.24
N PHE A 149 1.54 11.60 14.36
CA PHE A 149 1.83 10.41 13.58
C PHE A 149 1.07 9.16 14.06
N HIS A 150 0.64 9.14 15.32
CA HIS A 150 0.03 7.97 15.91
C HIS A 150 -1.50 8.04 15.79
N LYS A 151 -2.01 7.49 14.69
CA LYS A 151 -3.44 7.33 14.46
C LYS A 151 -3.69 5.98 13.82
N GLU A 152 -4.73 5.28 14.25
CA GLU A 152 -5.17 4.07 13.56
C GLU A 152 -5.76 4.43 12.19
N ILE A 153 -5.22 3.86 11.15
CA ILE A 153 -5.68 4.00 9.76
C ILE A 153 -5.94 2.63 9.14
N PRO A 154 -6.84 2.52 8.15
CA PRO A 154 -7.73 3.53 7.57
C PRO A 154 -8.72 4.12 8.58
N VAL A 155 -9.01 5.43 8.46
CA VAL A 155 -9.87 6.13 9.41
C VAL A 155 -11.35 5.82 9.19
N ASN A 156 -11.74 5.67 7.94
CA ASN A 156 -13.11 5.42 7.57
C ASN A 156 -13.48 3.95 7.84
N LYS A 157 -14.63 3.76 8.50
CA LYS A 157 -15.10 2.42 8.90
C LYS A 157 -16.49 2.16 8.35
N VAL A 158 -16.81 0.89 8.17
CA VAL A 158 -18.15 0.45 7.86
C VAL A 158 -19.03 0.73 9.08
N THR A 159 -20.04 1.58 8.91
CA THR A 159 -21.01 1.90 9.97
C THR A 159 -22.42 1.64 9.49
N SER A 160 -23.31 1.20 10.38
CA SER A 160 -24.71 0.96 10.04
C SER A 160 -25.48 2.25 9.64
N ALA A 161 -24.94 3.42 9.99
CA ALA A 161 -25.51 4.70 9.59
C ALA A 161 -25.27 5.00 8.09
N VAL A 162 -24.10 4.60 7.57
CA VAL A 162 -23.74 4.79 6.16
C VAL A 162 -24.13 3.56 5.33
N PHE A 163 -23.93 2.37 5.88
CA PHE A 163 -24.19 1.09 5.24
C PHE A 163 -25.19 0.27 6.06
N PRO A 164 -26.49 0.54 5.95
CA PRO A 164 -27.51 -0.08 6.81
C PRO A 164 -27.70 -1.58 6.58
N ASN A 165 -27.23 -2.11 5.46
CA ASN A 165 -27.35 -3.54 5.12
C ASN A 165 -25.98 -4.25 5.14
N ALA A 166 -24.96 -3.64 5.74
CA ALA A 166 -23.68 -4.29 5.89
C ALA A 166 -23.78 -5.51 6.82
N PRO A 167 -23.02 -6.58 6.54
CA PRO A 167 -22.93 -7.73 7.42
C PRO A 167 -22.49 -7.31 8.83
N ASP A 168 -23.12 -7.86 9.87
CA ASP A 168 -22.77 -7.54 11.26
C ASP A 168 -21.27 -7.72 11.55
N LYS A 169 -20.66 -8.75 10.96
CA LYS A 169 -19.21 -9.02 11.10
C LYS A 169 -18.30 -7.97 10.45
N ASN A 170 -18.82 -7.15 9.55
CA ASN A 170 -18.07 -6.08 8.87
C ASN A 170 -18.32 -4.71 9.52
N ILE A 171 -19.30 -4.57 10.39
CA ILE A 171 -19.53 -3.33 11.15
C ILE A 171 -18.29 -3.02 12.00
N ASN A 172 -17.82 -1.77 11.95
CA ASN A 172 -16.61 -1.23 12.56
C ASN A 172 -15.29 -1.71 11.94
N LYS A 173 -15.29 -2.56 10.93
CA LYS A 173 -14.06 -2.80 10.14
C LYS A 173 -13.72 -1.57 9.30
N PRO A 174 -12.43 -1.31 9.05
CA PRO A 174 -12.03 -0.21 8.19
C PRO A 174 -12.46 -0.44 6.74
N LEU A 175 -12.79 0.62 6.03
CA LEU A 175 -12.85 0.60 4.58
C LEU A 175 -11.42 0.51 4.03
N PRO A 176 -11.14 -0.33 3.04
CA PRO A 176 -9.80 -0.48 2.49
C PRO A 176 -9.22 0.84 1.98
N MET A 177 -7.91 0.89 1.92
CA MET A 177 -7.11 1.99 1.39
C MET A 177 -6.12 1.38 0.41
N SER A 178 -6.34 1.59 -0.89
CA SER A 178 -5.63 0.87 -1.95
C SER A 178 -4.87 1.83 -2.86
N TYR A 179 -3.57 1.64 -3.01
CA TYR A 179 -2.67 2.44 -3.83
C TYR A 179 -1.97 1.61 -4.88
N GLY A 180 -1.57 2.24 -5.98
CA GLY A 180 -0.72 1.65 -6.99
C GLY A 180 -1.47 0.87 -8.06
N ASP A 181 -0.70 0.13 -8.84
CA ASP A 181 -1.18 -0.71 -9.93
C ASP A 181 -1.04 -2.18 -9.56
N PHE A 182 -2.15 -2.87 -9.43
CA PHE A 182 -2.18 -4.31 -9.19
C PHE A 182 -2.23 -5.13 -10.48
N ASP A 183 -2.21 -4.47 -11.63
CA ASP A 183 -2.19 -5.09 -12.95
C ASP A 183 -0.81 -5.02 -13.63
N VAL A 184 0.25 -4.67 -12.91
CA VAL A 184 1.58 -4.32 -13.48
C VAL A 184 2.15 -5.42 -14.36
N ASP A 185 2.01 -6.68 -13.96
CA ASP A 185 2.52 -7.83 -14.71
C ASP A 185 1.44 -8.53 -15.54
N SER A 186 0.29 -7.90 -15.75
CA SER A 186 -0.76 -8.45 -16.59
C SER A 186 -0.42 -8.21 -18.08
N ASN A 187 0.56 -8.94 -18.59
CA ASN A 187 0.79 -9.04 -20.02
C ASN A 187 -0.27 -9.95 -20.65
N ALA A 188 -1.53 -9.52 -20.57
CA ALA A 188 -2.61 -10.27 -21.16
C ALA A 188 -2.38 -10.43 -22.67
N PRO A 189 -2.68 -11.62 -23.23
CA PRO A 189 -2.62 -11.81 -24.66
C PRO A 189 -3.43 -10.74 -25.40
N THR A 190 -2.87 -10.21 -26.46
CA THR A 190 -3.43 -9.05 -27.21
C THR A 190 -4.75 -9.34 -27.92
N SER A 191 -5.17 -10.61 -28.02
CA SER A 191 -6.29 -11.03 -28.83
C SER A 191 -7.39 -11.79 -28.08
N GLY A 192 -7.24 -12.11 -26.81
CA GLY A 192 -8.18 -12.93 -26.08
C GLY A 192 -8.59 -12.38 -24.72
N ALA A 193 -9.88 -12.29 -24.50
CA ALA A 193 -10.41 -11.77 -23.24
C ALA A 193 -10.36 -12.78 -22.07
N ARG A 194 -9.92 -14.03 -22.29
CA ARG A 194 -10.02 -15.09 -21.27
C ARG A 194 -8.82 -15.17 -20.37
N PHE A 195 -7.59 -15.19 -20.90
CA PHE A 195 -6.39 -15.13 -20.11
C PHE A 195 -6.29 -13.82 -19.33
N ASP A 196 -6.64 -12.68 -19.93
CA ASP A 196 -6.63 -11.37 -19.30
C ASP A 196 -7.35 -11.34 -17.94
N ARG A 197 -8.45 -12.07 -17.80
CA ARG A 197 -9.18 -12.14 -16.53
C ARG A 197 -8.47 -12.95 -15.45
N HIS A 198 -7.57 -13.85 -15.81
CA HIS A 198 -6.94 -14.81 -14.90
C HIS A 198 -5.49 -14.46 -14.57
N LEU A 199 -4.74 -13.92 -15.53
CA LEU A 199 -3.32 -13.64 -15.41
C LEU A 199 -2.99 -12.34 -14.69
N THR A 200 -3.96 -11.69 -14.08
CA THR A 200 -3.71 -10.51 -13.26
C THR A 200 -2.88 -10.88 -12.05
N SER A 201 -1.70 -10.28 -11.92
CA SER A 201 -0.72 -10.62 -10.89
C SER A 201 -1.17 -10.23 -9.50
N GLY A 202 -1.75 -9.05 -9.32
CA GLY A 202 -2.14 -8.53 -8.01
C GLY A 202 -3.65 -8.50 -7.81
N LYS A 203 -4.08 -8.88 -6.61
CA LYS A 203 -5.47 -8.82 -6.20
C LYS A 203 -5.54 -8.26 -4.78
N PHE A 204 -6.34 -7.24 -4.57
CA PHE A 204 -6.51 -6.59 -3.28
C PHE A 204 -7.92 -6.83 -2.71
N PRO A 205 -8.08 -6.88 -1.37
CA PRO A 205 -9.33 -7.24 -0.75
C PRO A 205 -10.39 -6.16 -0.90
N ALA A 206 -11.65 -6.59 -0.99
CA ALA A 206 -12.83 -5.74 -0.94
C ALA A 206 -13.67 -6.08 0.28
N ILE A 207 -14.25 -5.08 0.93
CA ILE A 207 -15.15 -5.27 2.06
C ILE A 207 -16.61 -5.19 1.65
N VAL A 208 -17.39 -6.22 1.94
CA VAL A 208 -18.84 -6.22 1.67
C VAL A 208 -19.53 -5.22 2.58
N VAL A 209 -20.25 -4.27 1.97
CA VAL A 209 -20.97 -3.19 2.65
C VAL A 209 -22.50 -3.28 2.49
N ASP A 210 -22.99 -4.09 1.55
CA ASP A 210 -24.40 -4.40 1.37
C ASP A 210 -24.57 -5.86 0.92
N GLU A 211 -25.09 -6.71 1.79
CA GLU A 211 -25.47 -8.10 1.46
C GLU A 211 -26.82 -8.16 0.73
N TRP A 212 -27.53 -7.05 0.64
CA TRP A 212 -28.94 -7.00 0.39
C TRP A 212 -29.35 -5.91 -0.60
N HIS A 213 -29.21 -6.08 -1.83
CA HIS A 213 -29.96 -5.20 -2.72
C HIS A 213 -31.38 -5.74 -2.90
N LYS A 214 -32.39 -4.98 -2.43
CA LYS A 214 -33.79 -5.40 -2.33
C LYS A 214 -34.43 -5.87 -3.64
N THR A 215 -33.84 -5.52 -4.78
CA THR A 215 -34.42 -5.80 -6.10
C THR A 215 -33.67 -6.85 -6.92
N ASP A 216 -32.36 -6.99 -6.73
CA ASP A 216 -31.50 -7.71 -7.69
C ASP A 216 -30.68 -8.84 -7.10
N ALA A 217 -30.80 -9.13 -5.80
CA ALA A 217 -30.01 -10.16 -5.09
C ALA A 217 -28.49 -10.02 -5.33
N ARG A 218 -27.97 -8.80 -5.29
CA ARG A 218 -26.54 -8.50 -5.47
C ARG A 218 -25.88 -8.13 -4.15
N VAL A 219 -24.60 -8.41 -4.06
CA VAL A 219 -23.72 -7.98 -2.99
C VAL A 219 -22.97 -6.73 -3.44
N GLU A 220 -22.87 -5.74 -2.61
CA GLU A 220 -22.07 -4.54 -2.86
C GLU A 220 -20.85 -4.54 -1.93
N ALA A 221 -19.67 -4.27 -2.51
CA ALA A 221 -18.43 -4.21 -1.77
C ALA A 221 -17.65 -2.93 -2.08
N ARG A 222 -16.95 -2.42 -1.08
CA ARG A 222 -16.06 -1.28 -1.20
C ARG A 222 -14.62 -1.75 -1.35
N LEU A 223 -13.91 -1.10 -2.26
CA LEU A 223 -12.51 -1.33 -2.56
C LEU A 223 -11.62 -0.23 -1.97
N ASP A 224 -12.19 0.95 -1.80
CA ASP A 224 -11.54 2.10 -1.18
C ASP A 224 -12.62 3.07 -0.63
N ASN A 225 -12.21 4.01 0.21
CA ASN A 225 -13.03 5.12 0.68
C ASN A 225 -12.87 6.39 -0.18
N SER A 226 -11.94 6.37 -1.13
CA SER A 226 -11.61 7.46 -2.06
C SER A 226 -11.78 7.01 -3.51
N ALA A 227 -11.76 7.96 -4.45
CA ALA A 227 -11.87 7.65 -5.88
C ALA A 227 -10.68 6.82 -6.37
N MET A 228 -10.96 5.70 -7.03
CA MET A 228 -9.97 4.85 -7.68
C MET A 228 -9.84 5.22 -9.18
N HIS A 229 -8.71 4.84 -9.77
CA HIS A 229 -8.40 5.19 -11.15
C HIS A 229 -9.16 4.32 -12.15
N THR A 230 -8.92 3.01 -12.12
CA THR A 230 -9.50 2.08 -13.10
C THR A 230 -9.76 0.73 -12.45
N LEU A 231 -10.99 0.29 -12.54
CA LEU A 231 -11.39 -1.08 -12.22
C LEU A 231 -12.14 -1.65 -13.41
N ASN A 232 -11.98 -2.94 -13.63
CA ASN A 232 -12.67 -3.66 -14.68
C ASN A 232 -13.62 -4.69 -14.04
N ALA A 233 -14.86 -4.75 -14.53
CA ALA A 233 -15.84 -5.72 -14.05
C ALA A 233 -15.36 -7.18 -14.20
N ASN A 234 -14.53 -7.47 -15.20
CA ASN A 234 -13.93 -8.80 -15.40
C ASN A 234 -12.80 -9.13 -14.41
N ARG A 235 -12.38 -8.19 -13.58
CA ARG A 235 -11.28 -8.31 -12.62
C ARG A 235 -11.78 -8.27 -11.17
N VAL A 236 -12.94 -8.83 -10.94
CA VAL A 236 -13.52 -9.08 -9.62
C VAL A 236 -13.45 -10.56 -9.36
N TYR A 237 -12.91 -10.93 -8.21
CA TYR A 237 -12.55 -12.30 -7.87
C TYR A 237 -13.13 -12.72 -6.53
N ILE A 238 -13.37 -14.03 -6.41
CA ILE A 238 -13.48 -14.69 -5.12
C ILE A 238 -12.25 -15.59 -4.92
N TYR A 239 -11.84 -15.78 -3.67
CA TYR A 239 -10.79 -16.70 -3.30
C TYR A 239 -11.39 -17.78 -2.40
N ASP A 240 -11.40 -19.02 -2.89
CA ASP A 240 -11.92 -20.17 -2.15
C ASP A 240 -11.03 -21.39 -2.40
N LYS A 241 -10.73 -22.13 -1.34
CA LYS A 241 -9.95 -23.37 -1.37
C LYS A 241 -8.66 -23.29 -2.18
N ALA A 242 -7.93 -22.19 -2.01
CA ALA A 242 -6.66 -21.88 -2.68
C ALA A 242 -6.75 -21.54 -4.17
N PHE A 243 -7.94 -21.20 -4.68
CA PHE A 243 -8.12 -20.77 -6.05
C PHE A 243 -8.81 -19.39 -6.12
N TYR A 244 -8.32 -18.56 -7.02
CA TYR A 244 -9.03 -17.37 -7.44
C TYR A 244 -10.00 -17.71 -8.58
N SER A 245 -11.19 -17.20 -8.49
CA SER A 245 -12.18 -17.33 -9.56
C SER A 245 -12.65 -15.94 -9.97
N ALA A 246 -12.55 -15.64 -11.26
CA ALA A 246 -13.01 -14.40 -11.84
C ALA A 246 -14.51 -14.42 -12.08
N CYS A 247 -15.18 -13.29 -11.87
CA CYS A 247 -16.59 -13.12 -12.19
C CYS A 247 -16.80 -13.00 -13.70
N ASP A 248 -17.88 -13.56 -14.21
CA ASP A 248 -18.32 -13.31 -15.59
C ASP A 248 -18.68 -11.83 -15.78
N SER A 249 -18.42 -11.30 -16.97
CA SER A 249 -18.68 -9.91 -17.36
C SER A 249 -20.14 -9.45 -17.15
N GLY A 250 -21.08 -10.39 -17.08
CA GLY A 250 -22.48 -10.12 -16.73
C GLY A 250 -22.78 -10.20 -15.24
N GLY A 251 -21.85 -10.69 -14.41
CA GLY A 251 -22.04 -10.97 -12.99
C GLY A 251 -21.52 -9.90 -12.06
N ALA A 252 -20.55 -9.12 -12.49
CA ALA A 252 -20.05 -7.98 -11.74
C ALA A 252 -20.29 -6.67 -12.49
N SER A 253 -20.44 -5.60 -11.77
CA SER A 253 -20.42 -4.25 -12.32
C SER A 253 -19.61 -3.36 -11.38
N VAL A 254 -18.71 -2.58 -11.98
CA VAL A 254 -17.93 -1.58 -11.26
C VAL A 254 -18.69 -0.26 -11.36
N ASN A 255 -18.99 0.31 -10.21
CA ASN A 255 -19.59 1.63 -10.17
C ASN A 255 -18.47 2.67 -10.14
N ALA A 256 -17.90 2.91 -11.31
CA ALA A 256 -16.90 3.93 -11.56
C ALA A 256 -17.58 5.26 -11.91
N SER A 257 -18.51 5.74 -11.10
CA SER A 257 -19.04 7.08 -11.33
C SER A 257 -17.97 8.10 -10.92
N ALA A 258 -17.23 8.55 -11.90
CA ALA A 258 -16.32 9.67 -11.78
C ALA A 258 -17.08 10.86 -11.18
N GLY A 259 -16.85 11.15 -9.90
CA GLY A 259 -17.48 12.27 -9.20
C GLY A 259 -18.12 11.94 -7.86
N SER A 260 -18.46 10.68 -7.56
CA SER A 260 -18.95 10.29 -6.23
C SER A 260 -17.85 9.94 -5.24
N GLY A 261 -16.61 9.83 -5.70
CA GLY A 261 -15.42 9.62 -4.85
C GLY A 261 -15.32 8.25 -4.19
N GLN A 262 -16.18 7.29 -4.53
CA GLN A 262 -16.24 6.02 -3.83
C GLN A 262 -16.38 4.87 -4.82
N GLU A 263 -15.33 4.08 -4.95
CA GLU A 263 -15.35 2.90 -5.81
C GLU A 263 -16.07 1.74 -5.13
N GLN A 264 -17.01 1.22 -5.83
CA GLN A 264 -17.88 0.15 -5.37
C GLN A 264 -18.07 -0.90 -6.44
N VAL A 265 -18.01 -2.14 -6.04
CA VAL A 265 -18.29 -3.29 -6.89
C VAL A 265 -19.62 -3.88 -6.49
N SER A 266 -20.48 -4.12 -7.47
CA SER A 266 -21.72 -4.88 -7.31
C SER A 266 -21.56 -6.26 -7.95
N VAL A 267 -21.82 -7.32 -7.19
CA VAL A 267 -21.67 -8.71 -7.62
C VAL A 267 -23.01 -9.43 -7.54
N LYS A 268 -23.43 -10.06 -8.63
CA LYS A 268 -24.61 -10.94 -8.67
C LYS A 268 -24.16 -12.39 -8.56
N GLY A 269 -25.03 -13.26 -8.06
CA GLY A 269 -24.78 -14.70 -7.95
C GLY A 269 -24.80 -15.38 -9.33
N ASN A 270 -23.82 -15.12 -10.16
CA ASN A 270 -23.66 -15.65 -11.50
C ASN A 270 -22.52 -16.67 -11.56
N THR A 271 -22.22 -17.11 -12.76
CA THR A 271 -21.12 -18.02 -13.05
C THR A 271 -19.77 -17.37 -12.81
N TRP A 272 -18.87 -18.16 -12.28
CA TRP A 272 -17.50 -17.81 -12.02
C TRP A 272 -16.57 -18.73 -12.78
N PHE A 273 -15.39 -18.24 -13.11
CA PHE A 273 -14.39 -18.97 -13.86
C PHE A 273 -13.14 -19.12 -13.00
N THR A 274 -12.77 -20.34 -12.67
CA THR A 274 -11.48 -20.60 -12.03
C THR A 274 -10.45 -20.99 -13.06
N TYR A 275 -9.25 -20.47 -12.88
CA TYR A 275 -8.08 -20.77 -13.68
C TYR A 275 -7.21 -21.78 -12.95
N VAL A 276 -6.87 -22.86 -13.62
CA VAL A 276 -6.09 -23.94 -13.05
C VAL A 276 -4.90 -24.25 -13.94
N PRO A 277 -3.68 -23.88 -13.52
CA PRO A 277 -2.48 -24.28 -14.23
C PRO A 277 -2.41 -25.81 -14.33
N LEU A 278 -2.03 -26.31 -15.49
CA LEU A 278 -1.78 -27.72 -15.70
C LEU A 278 -0.42 -28.11 -15.08
N LYS A 279 -0.12 -29.40 -15.06
CA LYS A 279 1.16 -29.95 -14.60
C LYS A 279 1.84 -30.68 -15.73
N ASN A 280 3.16 -30.74 -15.70
CA ASN A 280 3.92 -31.55 -16.64
C ASN A 280 3.48 -33.00 -16.63
N HIS A 281 3.47 -33.58 -17.79
CA HIS A 281 3.24 -35.04 -17.96
C HIS A 281 4.58 -35.77 -17.98
N ALA A 282 4.80 -36.66 -17.01
CA ALA A 282 6.09 -37.35 -16.84
C ALA A 282 6.52 -38.23 -18.03
N THR A 283 5.61 -38.53 -18.97
CA THR A 283 5.89 -39.41 -20.12
C THR A 283 6.07 -38.63 -21.40
N TYR A 284 5.55 -37.42 -21.49
CA TYR A 284 5.56 -36.57 -22.67
C TYR A 284 6.33 -35.28 -22.42
N ASP A 285 7.51 -35.41 -21.79
CA ASP A 285 8.31 -34.30 -21.34
C ASP A 285 9.41 -34.01 -22.38
N ASN A 286 9.28 -32.94 -23.14
CA ASN A 286 10.28 -32.51 -24.12
C ASN A 286 10.91 -31.13 -23.84
N GLY A 287 10.71 -30.53 -22.67
CA GLY A 287 11.25 -29.20 -22.40
C GLY A 287 11.17 -28.73 -20.96
N ASP A 288 11.57 -27.50 -20.75
CA ASP A 288 11.44 -26.79 -19.47
C ASP A 288 10.10 -26.04 -19.42
N TYR A 289 9.11 -26.63 -18.78
CA TYR A 289 7.72 -26.12 -18.72
C TYR A 289 7.54 -24.91 -17.80
N ALA A 290 8.61 -24.40 -17.22
CA ALA A 290 8.48 -23.31 -16.25
C ALA A 290 7.74 -22.09 -16.82
N ASN A 291 7.93 -21.81 -18.10
CA ASN A 291 7.32 -20.66 -18.77
C ASN A 291 5.86 -20.86 -19.19
N GLU A 292 5.36 -22.09 -19.21
CA GLU A 292 3.95 -22.37 -19.58
C GLU A 292 2.97 -22.20 -18.40
N PHE A 293 3.52 -22.02 -17.18
CA PHE A 293 2.73 -21.96 -15.95
C PHE A 293 3.14 -20.80 -15.04
N ASP A 294 3.93 -19.85 -15.57
CA ASP A 294 4.46 -18.75 -14.77
C ASP A 294 3.50 -17.55 -14.66
N ASN A 295 2.34 -17.63 -15.32
CA ASN A 295 1.35 -16.56 -15.47
C ASN A 295 1.93 -15.34 -16.20
N ASP A 296 2.87 -15.55 -17.11
CA ASP A 296 3.47 -14.50 -17.93
C ASP A 296 3.40 -14.89 -19.43
N PRO A 297 2.36 -14.46 -20.17
CA PRO A 297 2.21 -14.80 -21.58
C PRO A 297 3.28 -14.17 -22.50
N SER A 298 4.18 -13.35 -21.95
CA SER A 298 5.32 -12.83 -22.70
C SER A 298 6.51 -13.78 -22.75
N THR A 299 6.52 -14.79 -21.88
CA THR A 299 7.50 -15.89 -21.88
C THR A 299 6.96 -17.07 -22.65
N SER A 300 7.80 -17.89 -23.20
CA SER A 300 7.36 -19.07 -23.93
C SER A 300 8.31 -20.24 -23.71
N ASN A 301 7.74 -21.44 -23.72
CA ASN A 301 8.48 -22.67 -23.89
C ASN A 301 8.39 -23.10 -25.36
N ALA A 302 9.52 -23.15 -26.04
CA ALA A 302 9.61 -23.57 -27.43
C ALA A 302 10.19 -24.97 -27.53
N PHE A 303 9.47 -25.86 -28.18
CA PHE A 303 9.96 -27.18 -28.48
C PHE A 303 9.96 -27.47 -29.97
N THR A 304 10.87 -28.36 -30.36
CA THR A 304 11.07 -28.74 -31.74
C THR A 304 11.10 -30.25 -31.84
N THR A 305 10.29 -30.82 -32.70
CA THR A 305 10.23 -32.26 -32.91
C THR A 305 10.51 -32.61 -34.36
N ILE A 306 11.09 -33.76 -34.60
CA ILE A 306 11.40 -34.32 -35.93
C ILE A 306 10.41 -35.44 -36.23
N THR A 307 9.94 -35.52 -37.46
CA THR A 307 8.81 -36.37 -37.88
C THR A 307 9.01 -37.86 -37.75
N ASP A 308 10.21 -38.38 -37.64
CA ASP A 308 10.46 -39.81 -37.44
C ASP A 308 10.32 -40.29 -35.99
N ASP A 309 10.23 -39.36 -35.04
CA ASP A 309 9.97 -39.64 -33.64
C ASP A 309 8.54 -39.20 -33.27
N VAL A 310 7.80 -40.10 -32.68
CA VAL A 310 6.48 -39.82 -32.08
C VAL A 310 6.70 -38.96 -30.86
N ALA A 311 6.88 -37.67 -31.08
CA ALA A 311 6.98 -36.71 -29.98
C ALA A 311 5.59 -36.21 -29.63
N THR A 312 5.16 -36.45 -28.42
CA THR A 312 3.96 -35.96 -27.81
C THR A 312 4.37 -34.94 -26.75
N GLU A 313 3.79 -33.77 -26.82
CA GLU A 313 3.85 -32.77 -25.76
C GLU A 313 2.59 -32.91 -24.93
N GLY A 314 2.68 -32.89 -23.60
CA GLY A 314 1.50 -33.19 -22.78
C GLY A 314 1.52 -32.65 -21.36
N TRP A 315 0.33 -32.44 -20.88
CA TRP A 315 0.06 -31.86 -19.56
C TRP A 315 -0.92 -32.75 -18.79
N ARG A 316 -0.85 -32.68 -17.46
CA ARG A 316 -1.79 -33.32 -16.55
C ARG A 316 -2.72 -32.33 -15.91
N ILE A 317 -4.01 -32.69 -15.87
CA ILE A 317 -5.01 -31.97 -15.10
C ILE A 317 -4.83 -32.34 -13.62
N PRO A 318 -4.59 -31.38 -12.72
CA PRO A 318 -4.45 -31.67 -11.30
C PRO A 318 -5.79 -32.01 -10.67
N LYS A 319 -5.78 -32.77 -9.56
CA LYS A 319 -6.99 -32.99 -8.77
C LYS A 319 -7.43 -31.70 -8.10
N LEU A 320 -8.71 -31.36 -8.27
CA LEU A 320 -9.29 -30.12 -7.79
C LEU A 320 -10.27 -30.36 -6.64
N PRO A 321 -10.35 -29.42 -5.67
CA PRO A 321 -11.43 -29.42 -4.70
C PRO A 321 -12.74 -28.99 -5.36
N LYS A 322 -13.86 -29.44 -4.83
CA LYS A 322 -15.19 -28.99 -5.28
C LYS A 322 -15.42 -27.52 -4.85
N LEU A 323 -15.52 -26.64 -5.83
CA LEU A 323 -15.71 -25.19 -5.62
C LEU A 323 -17.18 -24.78 -5.65
N GLY A 324 -18.04 -25.58 -6.27
CA GLY A 324 -19.46 -25.28 -6.40
C GLY A 324 -20.16 -26.18 -7.41
N ASN A 325 -21.24 -25.69 -8.03
CA ASN A 325 -21.93 -26.41 -9.10
C ASN A 325 -21.18 -26.23 -10.42
N PHE A 326 -20.62 -27.31 -10.92
CA PHE A 326 -19.92 -27.36 -12.20
C PHE A 326 -20.84 -26.98 -13.37
N ALA A 327 -20.36 -26.21 -14.31
CA ALA A 327 -21.07 -25.83 -15.52
C ALA A 327 -20.33 -26.26 -16.80
N SER A 328 -19.06 -25.89 -16.95
CA SER A 328 -18.27 -26.27 -18.12
C SER A 328 -16.77 -26.27 -17.82
N VAL A 329 -16.00 -26.90 -18.69
CA VAL A 329 -14.54 -26.90 -18.67
C VAL A 329 -13.99 -26.67 -20.05
N SER A 330 -12.98 -25.82 -20.15
CA SER A 330 -12.27 -25.55 -21.39
C SER A 330 -10.75 -25.53 -21.13
N LEU A 331 -9.99 -25.91 -22.13
CA LEU A 331 -8.55 -25.67 -22.18
C LEU A 331 -8.34 -24.26 -22.74
N LEU A 332 -7.56 -23.47 -22.05
CA LEU A 332 -6.99 -22.23 -22.56
C LEU A 332 -5.57 -22.52 -23.01
N LEU A 333 -5.22 -22.10 -24.19
CA LEU A 333 -3.92 -22.32 -24.80
C LEU A 333 -3.49 -21.05 -25.53
N ASP A 334 -2.35 -20.48 -25.14
CA ASP A 334 -1.74 -19.34 -25.83
C ASP A 334 -0.49 -19.79 -26.58
N ILE A 335 -0.52 -19.65 -27.92
CA ILE A 335 0.55 -20.08 -28.80
C ILE A 335 1.32 -18.85 -29.28
N GLY A 336 2.60 -18.76 -28.90
CA GLY A 336 3.48 -17.68 -29.30
C GLY A 336 3.99 -17.81 -30.74
N SER A 337 4.31 -19.05 -31.19
CA SER A 337 4.71 -19.32 -32.56
C SER A 337 4.45 -20.78 -32.96
N TYR A 338 4.22 -20.99 -34.25
CA TYR A 338 4.06 -22.34 -34.78
C TYR A 338 4.63 -22.42 -36.20
N THR A 339 5.38 -23.48 -36.48
CA THR A 339 5.87 -23.82 -37.80
C THR A 339 5.79 -25.31 -38.07
N LYS A 340 5.44 -25.70 -39.28
CA LYS A 340 5.41 -27.10 -39.73
C LYS A 340 6.09 -27.30 -41.08
N PRO A 341 6.52 -28.53 -41.38
CA PRO A 341 7.01 -28.85 -42.72
C PRO A 341 5.97 -28.56 -43.80
N GLY A 342 6.40 -28.14 -44.97
CA GLY A 342 5.49 -27.84 -46.08
C GLY A 342 4.72 -29.08 -46.53
N GLY A 343 3.39 -29.02 -46.51
CA GLY A 343 2.51 -30.15 -46.84
C GLY A 343 2.16 -31.08 -45.67
N ALA A 344 2.75 -30.89 -44.50
CA ALA A 344 2.45 -31.70 -43.31
C ALA A 344 1.10 -31.33 -42.68
N SER A 345 0.46 -32.31 -42.05
CA SER A 345 -0.75 -32.09 -41.23
C SER A 345 -0.40 -31.42 -39.93
N ASP A 346 -1.34 -30.67 -39.33
CA ASP A 346 -1.20 -30.13 -38.00
C ASP A 346 -1.28 -31.25 -36.94
N PRO A 347 -0.63 -31.12 -35.79
CA PRO A 347 -0.76 -32.08 -34.71
C PRO A 347 -2.20 -32.13 -34.21
N THR A 348 -2.58 -33.26 -33.66
CA THR A 348 -3.93 -33.44 -33.09
C THR A 348 -3.87 -33.16 -31.59
N LEU A 349 -4.76 -32.31 -31.11
CA LEU A 349 -4.93 -32.06 -29.67
C LEU A 349 -5.86 -33.12 -29.09
N HIS A 350 -5.39 -33.89 -28.15
CA HIS A 350 -6.14 -34.91 -27.40
C HIS A 350 -6.40 -34.44 -25.99
N VAL A 351 -7.62 -34.67 -25.50
CA VAL A 351 -8.02 -34.47 -24.12
C VAL A 351 -8.65 -35.73 -23.59
N SER A 352 -8.11 -36.27 -22.53
CA SER A 352 -8.57 -37.48 -21.86
C SER A 352 -9.08 -37.18 -20.46
N ASN A 353 -10.17 -37.83 -20.05
CA ASN A 353 -10.75 -37.65 -18.69
C ASN A 353 -10.14 -38.53 -17.61
N ASN A 354 -9.17 -39.37 -17.95
CA ASN A 354 -8.37 -40.19 -17.04
C ASN A 354 -7.01 -40.45 -17.67
N VAL A 355 -6.02 -40.71 -16.86
CA VAL A 355 -4.72 -41.21 -17.31
C VAL A 355 -4.91 -42.55 -18.02
N GLY A 356 -4.65 -42.60 -19.33
CA GLY A 356 -4.90 -43.78 -20.16
C GLY A 356 -6.38 -44.08 -20.46
N GLY A 357 -7.28 -43.11 -20.28
CA GLY A 357 -8.71 -43.22 -20.56
C GLY A 357 -9.11 -42.96 -22.00
N THR A 358 -10.41 -42.88 -22.25
CA THR A 358 -10.94 -42.48 -23.57
C THR A 358 -10.65 -41.01 -23.82
N ASP A 359 -9.91 -40.72 -24.86
CA ASP A 359 -9.59 -39.37 -25.30
C ASP A 359 -10.53 -38.88 -26.41
N ILE A 360 -10.63 -37.59 -26.52
CA ILE A 360 -11.32 -36.91 -27.61
C ILE A 360 -10.28 -36.11 -28.38
N ALA A 361 -10.17 -36.34 -29.69
CA ALA A 361 -9.47 -35.45 -30.59
C ALA A 361 -10.25 -34.11 -30.67
N ALA A 362 -9.65 -33.06 -30.29
CA ALA A 362 -10.27 -31.72 -30.30
C ALA A 362 -9.85 -30.93 -31.54
N SER A 363 -10.78 -30.16 -32.09
CA SER A 363 -10.48 -29.20 -33.15
C SER A 363 -9.80 -27.99 -32.48
N TRP A 364 -8.64 -27.63 -32.98
CA TRP A 364 -7.86 -26.48 -32.57
C TRP A 364 -7.15 -25.85 -33.76
N ASP A 365 -6.67 -24.64 -33.63
CA ASP A 365 -5.90 -23.95 -34.64
C ASP A 365 -4.48 -23.69 -34.09
N PRO A 366 -3.43 -24.29 -34.67
CA PRO A 366 -2.07 -24.13 -34.16
C PRO A 366 -1.44 -22.78 -34.54
N ASN A 367 -2.14 -21.88 -35.19
CA ASN A 367 -1.63 -20.55 -35.48
C ASN A 367 -1.42 -19.75 -34.18
N PRO A 368 -0.43 -18.84 -34.17
CA PRO A 368 -0.17 -18.00 -33.00
C PRO A 368 -1.39 -17.19 -32.61
N ASP A 369 -2.00 -17.52 -31.50
CA ASP A 369 -3.12 -16.83 -30.87
C ASP A 369 -3.55 -17.53 -29.57
N GLU A 370 -4.36 -16.83 -28.75
CA GLU A 370 -5.08 -17.42 -27.63
C GLU A 370 -6.24 -18.27 -28.14
N GLN A 371 -6.34 -19.50 -27.65
CA GLN A 371 -7.38 -20.42 -28.03
C GLN A 371 -8.14 -20.97 -26.82
N THR A 372 -9.39 -21.31 -27.09
CA THR A 372 -10.25 -21.96 -26.11
C THR A 372 -10.83 -23.22 -26.71
N VAL A 373 -10.51 -24.36 -26.13
CA VAL A 373 -11.03 -25.66 -26.54
C VAL A 373 -11.98 -26.19 -25.47
N ASN A 374 -13.28 -26.25 -25.79
CA ASN A 374 -14.30 -26.75 -24.86
C ASN A 374 -14.39 -28.30 -24.94
N PHE A 375 -14.23 -28.96 -23.81
CA PHE A 375 -14.33 -30.41 -23.69
C PHE A 375 -15.26 -30.89 -22.55
N THR A 376 -16.23 -30.06 -22.16
CA THR A 376 -17.23 -30.37 -21.14
C THR A 376 -17.95 -31.69 -21.39
N SER A 377 -18.19 -32.05 -22.66
CA SER A 377 -18.87 -33.29 -23.04
C SER A 377 -18.10 -34.57 -22.68
N LEU A 378 -16.81 -34.43 -22.41
CA LEU A 378 -15.96 -35.54 -21.96
C LEU A 378 -16.31 -36.03 -20.56
N TYR A 379 -16.83 -35.15 -19.69
CA TYR A 379 -17.12 -35.43 -18.31
C TYR A 379 -18.58 -35.85 -18.11
N THR A 380 -18.80 -37.06 -17.57
CA THR A 380 -20.14 -37.49 -17.17
C THR A 380 -20.68 -36.66 -16.01
N SER A 381 -22.01 -36.65 -15.84
CA SER A 381 -22.63 -35.90 -14.74
C SER A 381 -22.03 -36.21 -13.37
N ALA A 382 -21.77 -37.48 -13.07
CA ALA A 382 -21.18 -37.89 -11.78
C ALA A 382 -19.77 -37.30 -11.59
N LYS A 383 -18.92 -37.34 -12.61
CA LYS A 383 -17.55 -36.78 -12.54
C LYS A 383 -17.58 -35.26 -12.38
N SER A 384 -18.44 -34.58 -13.10
CA SER A 384 -18.57 -33.12 -13.00
C SER A 384 -19.16 -32.67 -11.67
N GLU A 385 -20.13 -33.40 -11.10
CA GLU A 385 -20.69 -33.12 -9.78
C GLU A 385 -19.66 -33.27 -8.65
N ASP A 386 -18.78 -34.24 -8.75
CA ASP A 386 -17.72 -34.49 -7.75
C ASP A 386 -16.41 -33.75 -8.04
N TRP A 387 -16.34 -33.00 -9.14
CA TRP A 387 -15.12 -32.33 -9.60
C TRP A 387 -13.94 -33.25 -9.84
N ASP A 388 -14.22 -34.46 -10.25
CA ASP A 388 -13.24 -35.46 -10.65
C ASP A 388 -12.82 -35.23 -12.11
N LEU A 389 -12.05 -34.19 -12.30
CA LEU A 389 -11.58 -33.67 -13.61
C LEU A 389 -10.17 -34.17 -13.94
N GLU A 390 -9.61 -35.13 -13.16
CA GLU A 390 -8.30 -35.66 -13.46
C GLU A 390 -8.24 -36.21 -14.90
N GLY A 391 -7.16 -35.85 -15.61
CA GLY A 391 -7.00 -36.28 -17.00
C GLY A 391 -5.66 -35.84 -17.57
N GLU A 392 -5.54 -36.01 -18.86
CA GLU A 392 -4.36 -35.67 -19.67
C GLU A 392 -4.77 -34.84 -20.86
N VAL A 393 -3.91 -33.86 -21.21
CA VAL A 393 -3.99 -33.10 -22.44
C VAL A 393 -2.67 -33.30 -23.17
N PHE A 394 -2.69 -33.61 -24.45
CA PHE A 394 -1.47 -33.80 -25.21
C PHE A 394 -1.63 -33.46 -26.70
N LEU A 395 -0.52 -33.04 -27.29
CA LEU A 395 -0.38 -32.82 -28.73
C LEU A 395 0.23 -34.08 -29.35
N ASP A 396 -0.49 -34.68 -30.28
CA ASP A 396 -0.04 -35.86 -31.01
C ASP A 396 0.38 -35.50 -32.43
N PHE A 397 1.65 -35.64 -32.70
CA PHE A 397 2.25 -35.41 -34.01
C PHE A 397 2.27 -36.69 -34.89
N THR A 398 1.62 -37.80 -34.45
CA THR A 398 1.53 -39.02 -35.25
C THR A 398 0.68 -38.78 -36.52
N GLY A 399 1.18 -39.22 -37.64
CA GLY A 399 0.47 -39.06 -38.94
C GLY A 399 0.97 -37.86 -39.76
N ALA A 400 1.95 -37.15 -39.30
CA ALA A 400 2.70 -36.23 -40.14
C ALA A 400 3.38 -36.98 -41.27
N SER A 401 2.94 -36.81 -42.51
CA SER A 401 3.34 -37.63 -43.66
C SER A 401 4.61 -37.16 -44.38
N GLU A 402 5.24 -36.13 -43.87
CA GLU A 402 6.39 -35.46 -44.55
C GLU A 402 7.59 -35.35 -43.61
N GLU A 403 8.78 -35.63 -44.15
CA GLU A 403 10.01 -35.39 -43.42
C GLU A 403 10.22 -33.88 -43.14
N GLY A 404 10.51 -33.52 -41.90
CA GLY A 404 10.75 -32.13 -41.53
C GLY A 404 10.66 -31.88 -40.04
N THR A 405 10.75 -30.62 -39.65
CA THR A 405 10.74 -30.20 -38.25
C THR A 405 9.48 -29.40 -37.94
N TYR A 406 8.77 -29.81 -36.92
CA TYR A 406 7.76 -29.00 -36.25
C TYR A 406 8.41 -28.15 -35.17
N SER A 407 7.98 -26.92 -35.03
CA SER A 407 8.34 -26.07 -33.91
C SER A 407 7.11 -25.33 -33.40
N ILE A 408 6.89 -25.41 -32.12
CA ILE A 408 5.82 -24.69 -31.44
C ILE A 408 6.36 -24.02 -30.19
N ALA A 409 5.93 -22.78 -29.95
CA ALA A 409 6.20 -22.09 -28.71
C ALA A 409 4.87 -21.86 -28.00
N ILE A 410 4.75 -22.32 -26.78
CA ILE A 410 3.57 -22.16 -25.94
C ILE A 410 3.90 -21.16 -24.84
N ASN A 411 3.11 -20.10 -24.79
CA ASN A 411 3.27 -19.04 -23.80
C ASN A 411 2.58 -19.43 -22.49
N GLU A 412 1.34 -19.95 -22.58
CA GLU A 412 0.55 -20.29 -21.39
C GLU A 412 -0.44 -21.40 -21.69
N VAL A 413 -0.67 -22.31 -20.75
CA VAL A 413 -1.67 -23.37 -20.84
C VAL A 413 -2.36 -23.62 -19.51
N ALA A 414 -3.70 -23.62 -19.50
CA ALA A 414 -4.47 -23.85 -18.29
C ALA A 414 -5.86 -24.39 -18.56
N LEU A 415 -6.52 -24.86 -17.51
CA LEU A 415 -7.95 -25.11 -17.53
C LEU A 415 -8.71 -23.89 -17.03
N GLU A 416 -9.78 -23.53 -17.75
CA GLU A 416 -10.82 -22.66 -17.25
C GLU A 416 -12.06 -23.48 -16.90
N ILE A 417 -12.47 -23.45 -15.64
CA ILE A 417 -13.66 -24.16 -15.18
C ILE A 417 -14.73 -23.14 -14.80
N GLN A 418 -15.88 -23.24 -15.47
CA GLN A 418 -17.04 -22.43 -15.16
C GLN A 418 -17.92 -23.14 -14.12
N TYR A 419 -18.32 -22.42 -13.09
CA TYR A 419 -19.14 -22.96 -12.00
C TYR A 419 -19.95 -21.87 -11.30
N ILE A 420 -20.92 -22.30 -10.48
CA ILE A 420 -21.63 -21.43 -9.56
C ILE A 420 -21.17 -21.77 -8.15
N PRO A 421 -20.50 -20.87 -7.43
CA PRO A 421 -20.06 -21.12 -6.06
C PRO A 421 -21.23 -21.48 -5.15
N ASP A 422 -21.02 -22.45 -4.25
CA ASP A 422 -22.06 -22.85 -3.30
C ASP A 422 -22.46 -21.69 -2.37
N ASP A 423 -21.50 -20.86 -2.00
CA ASP A 423 -21.70 -19.71 -1.11
C ASP A 423 -22.43 -18.52 -1.76
N LEU A 424 -22.54 -18.52 -3.11
CA LEU A 424 -23.27 -17.50 -3.88
C LEU A 424 -24.71 -17.90 -4.17
N LYS A 425 -25.15 -19.07 -3.72
CA LYS A 425 -26.55 -19.49 -3.90
C LYS A 425 -27.47 -18.56 -3.12
N VAL A 426 -28.34 -17.89 -3.86
CA VAL A 426 -29.43 -17.11 -3.29
C VAL A 426 -30.43 -18.08 -2.67
N HIS A 427 -30.42 -18.21 -1.37
CA HIS A 427 -31.45 -18.93 -0.65
C HIS A 427 -32.64 -18.00 -0.41
N THR A 428 -33.77 -18.29 -1.06
CA THR A 428 -35.04 -17.62 -0.77
C THR A 428 -35.74 -18.34 0.36
N LYS A 429 -35.93 -17.67 1.48
CA LYS A 429 -36.78 -18.12 2.58
C LYS A 429 -38.08 -17.32 2.58
N GLU A 430 -39.21 -17.99 2.46
CA GLU A 430 -40.50 -17.35 2.69
C GLU A 430 -40.78 -17.33 4.19
N ILE A 431 -40.84 -16.12 4.76
CA ILE A 431 -41.29 -15.93 6.13
C ILE A 431 -42.73 -15.49 6.08
N LYS A 432 -43.59 -16.30 6.70
CA LYS A 432 -44.99 -15.93 6.92
C LYS A 432 -45.12 -15.31 8.31
N TYR A 433 -45.69 -14.14 8.38
CA TYR A 433 -45.94 -13.47 9.63
C TYR A 433 -47.36 -12.90 9.64
N ASP A 434 -48.01 -12.97 10.79
CA ASP A 434 -49.34 -12.44 10.95
C ASP A 434 -49.27 -10.97 11.37
N VAL A 435 -49.96 -10.13 10.61
CA VAL A 435 -50.17 -8.73 10.98
C VAL A 435 -51.54 -8.65 11.61
N ILE A 436 -51.57 -8.36 12.91
CA ILE A 436 -52.80 -8.10 13.63
C ILE A 436 -53.12 -6.62 13.42
N PHE A 437 -54.33 -6.33 12.99
CA PHE A 437 -54.83 -4.99 12.87
C PHE A 437 -56.23 -4.92 13.49
N GLU A 438 -56.53 -3.78 14.07
CA GLU A 438 -57.86 -3.51 14.63
C GLU A 438 -58.72 -2.87 13.55
N GLU A 439 -59.86 -3.45 13.29
CA GLU A 439 -60.86 -2.92 12.39
C GLU A 439 -62.10 -2.56 13.22
N THR A 440 -62.42 -1.28 13.23
CA THR A 440 -63.69 -0.81 13.89
C THR A 440 -64.81 -1.05 12.93
N THR A 441 -65.67 -1.99 13.26
CA THR A 441 -66.96 -2.19 12.55
C THR A 441 -68.08 -1.49 13.25
N LEU A 442 -68.74 -0.57 12.54
CA LEU A 442 -70.00 -0.02 12.96
C LEU A 442 -71.10 -1.09 12.76
N ARG A 443 -71.60 -1.64 13.84
CA ARG A 443 -72.81 -2.46 13.79
C ARG A 443 -74.02 -1.55 13.91
N ASP A 444 -74.74 -1.42 12.80
CA ASP A 444 -76.03 -0.74 12.80
C ASP A 444 -77.11 -1.74 13.27
N ASP A 445 -77.27 -1.79 14.54
CA ASP A 445 -78.45 -2.44 15.15
C ASP A 445 -79.32 -1.35 15.85
N SER A 446 -80.32 -0.85 15.14
CA SER A 446 -81.43 -0.09 15.67
C SER A 446 -81.04 1.10 16.57
N GLY A 447 -80.30 2.04 16.11
CA GLY A 447 -80.24 3.39 16.68
C GLY A 447 -79.34 3.61 17.91
N MET A 448 -78.54 2.63 18.32
CA MET A 448 -77.44 2.81 19.26
C MET A 448 -76.13 2.27 18.62
N GLY A 449 -75.30 3.21 18.22
CA GLY A 449 -74.01 2.88 17.66
C GLY A 449 -73.09 2.24 18.71
N ASN A 450 -72.93 0.93 18.67
CA ASN A 450 -71.89 0.22 19.38
C ASN A 450 -70.76 0.00 18.41
N GLU A 451 -69.62 0.69 18.64
CA GLU A 451 -68.37 0.41 17.96
C GLU A 451 -67.81 -0.88 18.54
N GLU A 452 -67.73 -1.94 17.72
CA GLU A 452 -67.04 -3.16 18.09
C GLU A 452 -65.68 -3.16 17.42
N VAL A 453 -64.61 -3.15 18.20
CA VAL A 453 -63.26 -3.28 17.71
C VAL A 453 -62.97 -4.75 17.53
N VAL A 454 -62.91 -5.19 16.29
CA VAL A 454 -62.56 -6.57 15.95
C VAL A 454 -61.10 -6.66 15.56
N GLN A 455 -60.33 -7.43 16.31
CA GLN A 455 -58.97 -7.72 15.91
C GLN A 455 -58.98 -8.77 14.79
N ARG A 456 -58.43 -8.39 13.65
CA ARG A 456 -58.24 -9.30 12.51
C ARG A 456 -56.77 -9.53 12.26
N SER A 457 -56.38 -10.78 12.02
CA SER A 457 -55.03 -11.11 11.58
C SER A 457 -55.01 -11.38 10.08
N ARG A 458 -54.04 -10.86 9.41
CA ARG A 458 -53.78 -11.15 8.02
C ARG A 458 -52.34 -11.69 7.87
N THR A 459 -52.21 -12.90 7.38
CA THR A 459 -50.91 -13.49 7.09
C THR A 459 -50.28 -12.79 5.88
N LYS A 460 -49.12 -12.17 6.08
CA LYS A 460 -48.29 -11.64 5.01
C LYS A 460 -47.12 -12.57 4.80
N THR A 461 -46.74 -12.76 3.55
CA THR A 461 -45.54 -13.51 3.16
C THR A 461 -44.48 -12.54 2.71
N LYS A 462 -43.30 -12.62 3.33
CA LYS A 462 -42.12 -11.87 2.93
C LYS A 462 -41.10 -12.88 2.42
N LYS A 463 -40.63 -12.70 1.20
CA LYS A 463 -39.46 -13.41 0.70
C LYS A 463 -38.22 -12.75 1.29
N VAL A 464 -37.48 -13.49 2.03
CA VAL A 464 -36.17 -13.08 2.56
C VAL A 464 -35.11 -13.84 1.78
N PHE A 465 -34.22 -13.08 1.16
CA PHE A 465 -33.05 -13.64 0.50
C PHE A 465 -31.95 -13.73 1.55
N SER A 466 -31.35 -14.87 1.76
CA SER A 466 -30.17 -15.03 2.59
C SER A 466 -29.00 -15.44 1.71
N HIS A 467 -27.89 -14.75 1.83
CA HIS A 467 -26.60 -15.16 1.30
C HIS A 467 -25.74 -15.69 2.42
N GLN A 468 -24.90 -16.67 2.15
CA GLN A 468 -23.71 -16.82 2.97
C GLN A 468 -22.77 -15.67 2.63
N PRO A 469 -22.14 -15.05 3.64
CA PRO A 469 -21.39 -13.83 3.41
C PRO A 469 -20.14 -14.11 2.58
N LEU A 470 -20.05 -13.50 1.41
CA LEU A 470 -18.82 -13.36 0.59
C LEU A 470 -17.78 -12.44 1.24
N ALA A 471 -18.08 -11.92 2.41
CA ALA A 471 -17.38 -10.84 3.06
C ALA A 471 -15.87 -11.05 3.26
N ASP A 472 -15.43 -12.30 3.30
CA ASP A 472 -14.03 -12.63 3.57
C ASP A 472 -13.25 -13.09 2.33
N TYR A 473 -13.89 -13.12 1.15
CA TYR A 473 -13.36 -13.79 -0.03
C TYR A 473 -13.43 -12.97 -1.32
N LEU A 474 -13.88 -11.73 -1.24
CA LEU A 474 -14.03 -10.88 -2.42
C LEU A 474 -12.79 -10.02 -2.63
N TYR A 475 -12.27 -10.04 -3.85
CA TYR A 475 -11.06 -9.32 -4.25
C TYR A 475 -11.30 -8.61 -5.58
N ALA A 476 -10.49 -7.62 -5.86
CA ALA A 476 -10.46 -6.95 -7.15
C ALA A 476 -9.03 -6.72 -7.61
N SER A 477 -8.84 -6.46 -8.89
CA SER A 477 -7.60 -6.01 -9.48
C SER A 477 -7.82 -4.75 -10.30
N GLY A 478 -6.82 -3.91 -10.39
CA GLY A 478 -6.88 -2.63 -11.07
C GLY A 478 -5.95 -1.59 -10.46
N LYS A 479 -6.21 -0.34 -10.77
CA LYS A 479 -5.42 0.79 -10.30
C LYS A 479 -6.09 1.46 -9.10
N GLY A 480 -5.32 1.70 -8.05
CA GLY A 480 -5.76 2.25 -6.79
C GLY A 480 -6.19 3.71 -6.83
N ARG A 481 -6.04 4.41 -5.70
CA ARG A 481 -6.47 5.81 -5.53
C ARG A 481 -5.90 6.73 -6.59
N LYS A 482 -6.71 7.70 -7.00
CA LYS A 482 -6.26 8.86 -7.78
C LYS A 482 -5.64 9.91 -6.91
N TYR A 483 -4.76 10.70 -7.50
CA TYR A 483 -4.32 11.94 -6.86
C TYR A 483 -5.50 12.86 -6.57
N GLY A 484 -5.49 13.45 -5.40
CA GLY A 484 -6.40 14.56 -5.07
C GLY A 484 -5.98 15.86 -5.75
N ALA A 485 -6.84 16.89 -5.67
CA ALA A 485 -6.54 18.22 -6.22
C ALA A 485 -5.25 18.85 -5.63
N TRP A 486 -4.78 18.32 -4.50
CA TRP A 486 -3.54 18.76 -3.87
C TRP A 486 -2.28 18.50 -4.70
N ILE A 487 -2.35 17.66 -5.74
CA ILE A 487 -1.20 17.38 -6.61
C ILE A 487 -0.96 18.50 -7.63
N ASP A 488 -2.02 19.10 -8.15
CA ASP A 488 -1.94 20.13 -9.20
C ASP A 488 -1.87 21.54 -8.61
N THR A 489 -2.63 21.76 -7.54
CA THR A 489 -2.84 23.10 -7.00
C THR A 489 -2.94 23.07 -5.48
N ILE A 490 -2.38 24.09 -4.87
CA ILE A 490 -2.52 24.37 -3.46
C ILE A 490 -3.43 25.60 -3.32
N ASP A 491 -4.65 25.44 -2.76
CA ASP A 491 -5.65 26.52 -2.61
C ASP A 491 -5.89 27.33 -3.92
N GLY A 492 -5.88 26.65 -5.08
CA GLY A 492 -6.02 27.31 -6.38
C GLY A 492 -4.74 27.96 -6.93
N ASN A 493 -3.62 27.79 -6.26
CA ASN A 493 -2.30 28.19 -6.75
C ASN A 493 -1.48 26.95 -7.11
N THR A 494 -0.62 27.09 -8.11
CA THR A 494 0.35 26.05 -8.46
C THR A 494 1.26 25.76 -7.27
N ARG A 495 1.60 24.49 -7.01
CA ARG A 495 2.61 24.12 -6.01
C ARG A 495 3.87 24.94 -6.26
N THR A 496 4.41 25.57 -5.23
CA THR A 496 5.59 26.43 -5.35
C THR A 496 6.66 26.02 -4.38
N SER A 497 7.91 26.02 -4.84
CA SER A 497 9.08 25.82 -4.00
C SER A 497 9.27 26.95 -2.99
N GLU A 498 10.14 26.76 -2.00
CA GLU A 498 10.57 27.81 -1.06
C GLU A 498 11.07 29.09 -1.74
N ASN A 499 11.53 28.99 -2.99
CA ASN A 499 12.01 30.13 -3.80
C ASN A 499 10.91 30.73 -4.68
N GLY A 500 9.66 30.29 -4.59
CA GLY A 500 8.54 30.78 -5.39
C GLY A 500 8.53 30.33 -6.85
N THR A 501 9.34 29.34 -7.21
CA THR A 501 9.25 28.64 -8.51
C THR A 501 8.20 27.54 -8.43
N ALA A 502 7.50 27.28 -9.53
CA ALA A 502 6.56 26.18 -9.57
C ALA A 502 7.31 24.83 -9.44
N ASP A 503 6.90 24.01 -8.50
CA ASP A 503 7.33 22.61 -8.40
C ASP A 503 6.31 21.78 -9.18
N ASP A 504 6.78 21.14 -10.26
CA ASP A 504 5.93 20.25 -11.06
C ASP A 504 6.22 18.82 -10.62
N PRO A 505 5.26 18.16 -9.93
CA PRO A 505 5.44 16.76 -9.54
C PRO A 505 5.41 15.79 -10.74
N GLY A 506 4.96 16.25 -11.91
CA GLY A 506 4.82 15.45 -13.12
C GLY A 506 3.61 14.49 -13.10
N TYR A 507 2.74 14.62 -12.10
CA TYR A 507 1.50 13.84 -11.96
C TYR A 507 0.30 14.79 -11.90
N GLY A 508 -0.86 14.31 -12.34
CA GLY A 508 -2.12 15.05 -12.31
C GLY A 508 -3.24 14.29 -11.62
N THR A 509 -4.36 14.96 -11.40
CA THR A 509 -5.57 14.36 -10.78
C THR A 509 -6.18 13.23 -11.60
N SER A 510 -5.77 13.05 -12.85
CA SER A 510 -6.16 11.91 -13.68
C SER A 510 -5.31 10.66 -13.42
N ASP A 511 -4.16 10.78 -12.76
CA ASP A 511 -3.23 9.69 -12.52
C ASP A 511 -3.55 8.95 -11.20
N PHE A 512 -3.07 7.72 -11.09
CA PHE A 512 -3.17 6.96 -9.84
C PHE A 512 -1.89 7.09 -9.01
N ILE A 513 -2.03 6.98 -7.69
CA ILE A 513 -0.92 7.16 -6.77
C ILE A 513 -0.15 5.83 -6.65
N ALA A 514 1.02 5.75 -7.29
CA ALA A 514 1.94 4.61 -7.18
C ALA A 514 3.31 5.01 -6.61
N ASN A 515 3.69 6.28 -6.75
CA ASN A 515 4.95 6.77 -6.20
C ASN A 515 4.90 6.76 -4.65
N PRO A 516 5.85 6.07 -3.97
CA PRO A 516 5.82 5.90 -2.52
C PRO A 516 5.84 7.22 -1.73
N ILE A 517 6.50 8.25 -2.25
CA ILE A 517 6.57 9.57 -1.60
C ILE A 517 5.17 10.21 -1.55
N TYR A 518 4.45 10.14 -2.66
CA TYR A 518 3.09 10.69 -2.72
C TYR A 518 2.04 9.78 -2.08
N ILE A 519 2.30 8.46 -1.94
CA ILE A 519 1.49 7.61 -1.06
C ILE A 519 1.58 8.10 0.39
N ILE A 520 2.78 8.43 0.85
CA ILE A 520 2.98 8.99 2.20
C ILE A 520 2.26 10.34 2.34
N GLU A 521 2.38 11.21 1.35
CA GLU A 521 1.70 12.51 1.38
C GLU A 521 0.17 12.36 1.42
N ASP A 522 -0.40 11.46 0.60
CA ASP A 522 -1.84 11.18 0.63
C ASP A 522 -2.30 10.64 1.99
N ILE A 523 -1.55 9.74 2.62
CA ILE A 523 -1.85 9.26 3.98
C ILE A 523 -1.85 10.42 4.98
N LEU A 524 -0.85 11.31 4.92
CA LEU A 524 -0.78 12.47 5.81
C LEU A 524 -1.99 13.40 5.63
N ARG A 525 -2.42 13.63 4.39
CA ARG A 525 -3.55 14.52 4.06
C ARG A 525 -4.91 13.88 4.32
N THR A 526 -5.14 12.70 3.78
CA THR A 526 -6.48 12.09 3.75
C THR A 526 -6.80 11.33 5.03
N GLU A 527 -5.85 10.61 5.61
CA GLU A 527 -6.07 9.79 6.80
C GLU A 527 -5.74 10.55 8.11
N LEU A 528 -4.66 11.32 8.12
CA LEU A 528 -4.31 12.11 9.29
C LEU A 528 -5.00 13.48 9.32
N GLY A 529 -5.51 13.96 8.17
CA GLY A 529 -6.21 15.25 8.05
C GLY A 529 -5.29 16.47 8.14
N LEU A 530 -4.02 16.31 7.73
CA LEU A 530 -3.05 17.38 7.70
C LEU A 530 -3.26 18.27 6.46
N ASP A 531 -2.91 19.55 6.58
CA ASP A 531 -3.10 20.55 5.52
C ASP A 531 -4.52 20.62 4.94
N SER A 532 -5.54 20.31 5.76
CA SER A 532 -6.94 20.30 5.33
C SER A 532 -7.52 21.72 5.11
N GLY A 533 -6.85 22.76 5.55
CA GLY A 533 -7.32 24.14 5.45
C GLY A 533 -6.33 25.14 4.84
N THR A 534 -5.03 24.87 4.93
CA THR A 534 -3.99 25.73 4.37
C THR A 534 -2.78 24.88 4.03
N ASP A 535 -2.48 24.78 2.77
CA ASP A 535 -1.33 24.00 2.31
C ASP A 535 -0.01 24.54 2.84
N GLY A 536 0.90 23.62 3.14
CA GLY A 536 2.21 23.93 3.66
C GLY A 536 2.23 24.35 5.13
N SER A 537 1.10 24.25 5.85
CA SER A 537 1.07 24.49 7.30
C SER A 537 1.64 23.31 8.09
N ASP A 538 1.35 22.09 7.66
CA ASP A 538 1.74 20.84 8.32
C ASP A 538 2.72 20.01 7.51
N ILE A 539 2.73 20.14 6.19
CA ILE A 539 3.55 19.39 5.25
C ILE A 539 4.48 20.36 4.51
N ASP A 540 5.76 20.03 4.45
CA ASP A 540 6.72 20.72 3.59
C ASP A 540 6.62 20.14 2.17
N VAL A 541 5.70 20.70 1.38
CA VAL A 541 5.40 20.24 0.02
C VAL A 541 6.65 20.20 -0.85
N HIS A 542 7.54 21.20 -0.73
CA HIS A 542 8.78 21.23 -1.48
C HIS A 542 9.66 19.98 -1.22
N SER A 543 9.76 19.53 0.03
CA SER A 543 10.56 18.33 0.34
C SER A 543 9.98 17.08 -0.31
N PHE A 544 8.64 17.00 -0.45
CA PHE A 544 7.97 15.89 -1.14
C PHE A 544 8.20 15.94 -2.64
N ASP A 545 8.16 17.10 -3.25
CA ASP A 545 8.41 17.25 -4.70
C ASP A 545 9.87 16.98 -5.06
N VAL A 546 10.83 17.44 -4.26
CA VAL A 546 12.25 17.10 -4.43
C VAL A 546 12.50 15.60 -4.29
N ALA A 547 11.76 14.92 -3.42
CA ALA A 547 11.92 13.49 -3.23
C ALA A 547 11.20 12.65 -4.29
N GLY A 548 10.05 13.08 -4.79
CA GLY A 548 9.10 12.26 -5.51
C GLY A 548 8.77 12.65 -6.95
N ASN A 549 9.24 13.81 -7.47
CA ASN A 549 8.85 14.24 -8.81
C ASN A 549 9.34 13.26 -9.92
N THR A 550 8.70 13.31 -11.09
CA THR A 550 8.94 12.35 -12.18
C THR A 550 10.24 12.59 -12.96
N THR A 551 10.87 13.76 -12.82
CA THR A 551 12.01 14.16 -13.66
C THR A 551 13.35 13.84 -12.99
N ASP A 552 13.51 14.21 -11.72
CA ASP A 552 14.76 14.10 -10.96
C ASP A 552 14.52 13.79 -9.47
N GLY A 553 13.38 13.17 -9.15
CA GLY A 553 13.01 12.84 -7.77
C GLY A 553 14.04 11.92 -7.11
N GLN A 554 14.43 12.27 -5.87
CA GLN A 554 15.44 11.52 -5.10
C GLN A 554 15.08 10.05 -4.90
N VAL A 555 13.80 9.68 -4.92
CA VAL A 555 13.38 8.29 -4.81
C VAL A 555 13.81 7.48 -6.02
N GLY A 556 13.79 8.03 -7.22
CA GLY A 556 14.35 7.41 -8.42
C GLY A 556 15.85 7.21 -8.30
N GLU A 557 16.59 8.25 -7.90
CA GLU A 557 18.04 8.16 -7.66
C GLU A 557 18.39 7.08 -6.60
N ALA A 558 17.54 6.92 -5.56
CA ALA A 558 17.74 5.87 -4.56
C ALA A 558 17.67 4.46 -5.15
N PHE A 559 16.95 4.27 -6.23
CA PHE A 559 16.80 2.99 -6.95
C PHE A 559 17.74 2.84 -8.15
N ASP A 560 18.69 3.75 -8.31
CA ASP A 560 19.63 3.75 -9.46
C ASP A 560 18.89 3.85 -10.80
N ASP A 561 17.81 4.63 -10.83
CA ASP A 561 17.01 4.87 -12.01
C ASP A 561 17.04 6.36 -12.38
N ALA A 562 17.30 6.63 -13.66
CA ALA A 562 17.30 7.99 -14.20
C ALA A 562 15.89 8.61 -14.28
N VAL A 563 14.85 7.80 -14.09
CA VAL A 563 13.44 8.20 -14.10
C VAL A 563 12.80 7.69 -12.83
N ALA A 564 12.06 8.52 -12.13
CA ALA A 564 11.36 8.17 -10.90
C ALA A 564 10.17 7.21 -11.13
N ASP A 565 10.40 6.10 -11.82
CA ASP A 565 9.37 5.10 -12.14
C ASP A 565 9.27 3.99 -11.06
N VAL A 566 9.46 4.40 -9.81
CA VAL A 566 9.31 3.51 -8.65
C VAL A 566 7.83 3.33 -8.35
N LYS A 567 7.33 2.10 -8.52
CA LYS A 567 5.91 1.77 -8.41
C LYS A 567 5.62 0.90 -7.21
N PHE A 568 4.87 1.43 -6.26
CA PHE A 568 4.34 0.68 -5.13
C PHE A 568 2.86 0.39 -5.33
N ALA A 569 2.41 -0.76 -4.85
CA ALA A 569 1.00 -1.13 -4.82
C ALA A 569 0.69 -1.86 -3.52
N LEU A 570 -0.15 -1.27 -2.70
CA LEU A 570 -0.55 -1.81 -1.41
C LEU A 570 -2.04 -1.60 -1.15
N SER A 571 -2.66 -2.53 -0.44
CA SER A 571 -4.00 -2.36 0.11
C SER A 571 -3.97 -2.60 1.61
N GLN A 572 -4.47 -1.64 2.37
CA GLN A 572 -4.59 -1.71 3.81
C GLN A 572 -6.06 -1.86 4.19
N ASP A 573 -6.47 -3.07 4.53
CA ASP A 573 -7.84 -3.46 4.89
C ASP A 573 -8.04 -3.70 6.40
N THR A 574 -6.96 -3.59 7.16
CA THR A 574 -6.94 -3.75 8.62
C THR A 574 -6.39 -2.50 9.28
N LEU A 575 -6.76 -2.26 10.53
CA LEU A 575 -6.25 -1.12 11.28
C LEU A 575 -4.75 -1.29 11.56
N VAL A 576 -3.99 -0.27 11.23
CA VAL A 576 -2.55 -0.17 11.50
C VAL A 576 -2.24 1.22 12.06
N ASP A 577 -1.23 1.33 12.91
CA ASP A 577 -0.70 2.63 13.31
C ASP A 577 -0.06 3.33 12.10
N SER A 578 -0.45 4.57 11.85
CA SER A 578 -0.02 5.33 10.66
C SER A 578 1.50 5.51 10.59
N LYS A 579 2.18 5.71 11.73
CA LYS A 579 3.63 5.79 11.78
C LYS A 579 4.26 4.48 11.32
N THR A 580 3.73 3.34 11.76
CA THR A 580 4.23 2.02 11.36
C THR A 580 4.09 1.80 9.87
N LEU A 581 2.94 2.15 9.27
CA LEU A 581 2.76 2.02 7.83
C LEU A 581 3.70 2.94 7.04
N ILE A 582 3.81 4.21 7.47
CA ILE A 582 4.72 5.17 6.83
C ILE A 582 6.18 4.71 6.95
N GLU A 583 6.62 4.21 8.11
CA GLU A 583 7.98 3.67 8.28
C GLU A 583 8.23 2.45 7.40
N ASN A 584 7.23 1.58 7.19
CA ASN A 584 7.35 0.45 6.26
C ASN A 584 7.50 0.92 4.82
N ILE A 585 6.71 1.90 4.39
CA ILE A 585 6.84 2.51 3.06
C ILE A 585 8.22 3.17 2.92
N CYS A 586 8.66 3.94 3.92
CA CYS A 586 9.97 4.57 3.95
C CYS A 586 11.11 3.55 3.83
N SER A 587 11.04 2.46 4.57
CA SER A 587 12.03 1.39 4.51
C SER A 587 12.12 0.78 3.10
N ALA A 588 10.98 0.52 2.48
CA ALA A 588 10.94 -0.06 1.14
C ALA A 588 11.35 0.92 0.03
N CYS A 589 11.20 2.24 0.22
CA CYS A 589 11.64 3.25 -0.76
C CYS A 589 12.94 3.97 -0.35
N CYS A 590 13.68 3.46 0.61
CA CYS A 590 14.95 4.04 1.07
C CYS A 590 14.82 5.52 1.48
N SER A 591 13.76 5.89 2.16
CA SER A 591 13.43 7.27 2.51
C SER A 591 13.21 7.44 4.00
N TRP A 592 13.26 8.69 4.48
CA TRP A 592 12.93 9.07 5.85
C TRP A 592 11.85 10.12 5.84
N VAL A 593 10.89 9.98 6.75
CA VAL A 593 9.91 11.01 7.08
C VAL A 593 10.14 11.45 8.52
N TRP A 594 10.18 12.75 8.75
CA TRP A 594 10.35 13.31 10.09
C TRP A 594 9.59 14.63 10.23
N ILE A 595 9.43 15.08 11.46
CA ILE A 595 8.90 16.39 11.76
C ILE A 595 10.08 17.32 11.99
N SER A 596 10.16 18.39 11.21
CA SER A 596 11.22 19.41 11.34
C SER A 596 10.97 20.34 12.54
N GLY A 597 11.97 21.15 12.88
CA GLY A 597 11.88 22.09 14.00
C GLY A 597 10.76 23.13 13.88
N ASP A 598 10.33 23.45 12.66
CA ASP A 598 9.18 24.30 12.37
C ASP A 598 7.83 23.58 12.49
N GLY A 599 7.84 22.27 12.77
CA GLY A 599 6.65 21.46 12.99
C GLY A 599 6.04 20.82 11.75
N LYS A 600 6.71 20.92 10.61
CA LYS A 600 6.24 20.35 9.34
C LYS A 600 6.79 18.95 9.10
N PHE A 601 5.99 18.12 8.44
CA PHE A 601 6.45 16.83 7.93
C PHE A 601 7.36 17.06 6.72
N LYS A 602 8.52 16.45 6.75
CA LYS A 602 9.51 16.46 5.67
C LYS A 602 9.86 15.05 5.27
N VAL A 603 10.24 14.89 4.01
CA VAL A 603 10.73 13.63 3.47
C VAL A 603 12.07 13.84 2.77
N LYS A 604 12.91 12.81 2.80
CA LYS A 604 14.15 12.76 2.02
C LYS A 604 14.44 11.31 1.67
N SER A 605 14.84 11.06 0.44
CA SER A 605 15.27 9.74 -0.02
C SER A 605 16.80 9.62 0.03
N ARG A 606 17.29 8.41 0.31
CA ARG A 606 18.71 8.07 0.25
C ARG A 606 19.11 7.94 -1.21
N ARG A 607 20.11 8.69 -1.64
CA ARG A 607 20.71 8.54 -2.97
C ARG A 607 21.69 7.38 -2.99
N GLN A 608 22.07 6.91 -4.17
CA GLN A 608 23.17 5.97 -4.33
C GLN A 608 24.52 6.62 -3.92
N PRO A 609 25.51 5.84 -3.48
CA PRO A 609 26.78 6.41 -3.03
C PRO A 609 27.48 7.33 -4.05
N ASN A 610 27.27 7.08 -5.34
CA ASN A 610 27.90 7.85 -6.42
C ASN A 610 27.14 9.15 -6.76
N ASP A 611 25.93 9.35 -6.25
CA ASP A 611 25.08 10.51 -6.57
C ASP A 611 25.34 11.71 -5.64
N TYR A 612 26.15 11.50 -4.59
CA TYR A 612 26.58 12.58 -3.70
C TYR A 612 27.76 13.32 -4.35
N THR A 613 27.47 14.16 -5.33
CA THR A 613 28.50 14.89 -6.11
C THR A 613 28.76 16.31 -5.58
N ALA A 614 27.87 16.83 -4.74
CA ALA A 614 27.99 18.14 -4.12
C ALA A 614 27.96 18.03 -2.60
N GLU A 615 28.74 18.86 -1.92
CA GLU A 615 28.73 18.98 -0.47
C GLU A 615 27.52 19.81 -0.04
N ASP A 616 26.58 19.21 0.70
CA ASP A 616 25.49 19.96 1.33
C ASP A 616 26.00 20.81 2.49
N PHE A 617 27.08 20.37 3.12
CA PHE A 617 27.67 21.01 4.28
C PHE A 617 29.15 20.64 4.41
N SER A 618 30.01 21.65 4.62
CA SER A 618 31.46 21.51 4.83
C SER A 618 31.84 21.99 6.22
N VAL A 619 32.57 21.16 6.96
CA VAL A 619 33.07 21.48 8.30
C VAL A 619 34.60 21.49 8.27
N ASP A 620 35.20 22.58 8.77
CA ASP A 620 36.66 22.65 8.93
C ASP A 620 37.09 21.72 10.07
N TYR A 621 38.15 20.96 9.85
CA TYR A 621 38.73 20.06 10.84
C TYR A 621 39.05 20.75 12.18
N ASN A 622 39.39 22.06 12.13
CA ASN A 622 39.66 22.87 13.32
C ASN A 622 38.40 23.24 14.11
N ASP A 623 37.23 23.03 13.54
CA ASP A 623 35.93 23.38 14.12
C ASP A 623 35.24 22.17 14.76
N ILE A 624 35.83 20.98 14.70
CA ILE A 624 35.28 19.75 15.25
C ILE A 624 36.15 19.16 16.34
N THR A 625 35.51 18.50 17.29
CA THR A 625 36.18 17.57 18.21
C THR A 625 35.84 16.16 17.76
N LEU A 626 36.86 15.42 17.30
CA LEU A 626 36.68 14.06 16.81
C LEU A 626 36.59 13.07 17.98
N ASP A 627 35.46 12.38 18.10
CA ASP A 627 35.27 11.39 19.16
C ASP A 627 35.63 9.98 18.73
N LEU A 628 35.17 9.57 17.56
CA LEU A 628 35.32 8.20 17.10
C LEU A 628 35.39 8.12 15.58
N VAL A 629 36.29 7.28 15.08
CA VAL A 629 36.28 6.79 13.69
C VAL A 629 36.35 5.27 13.73
N GLN A 630 35.33 4.62 13.20
CA GLN A 630 35.30 3.16 13.14
C GLN A 630 34.73 2.63 11.83
N LEU A 631 35.16 1.45 11.42
CA LEU A 631 34.54 0.70 10.33
C LEU A 631 33.32 -0.06 10.88
N THR A 632 32.25 -0.09 10.09
CA THR A 632 31.10 -0.94 10.38
C THR A 632 31.54 -2.40 10.53
N SER A 633 30.82 -3.15 11.35
CA SER A 633 31.15 -4.55 11.58
C SER A 633 30.83 -5.42 10.34
N LEU A 634 31.53 -6.53 10.17
CA LEU A 634 31.32 -7.42 9.02
C LEU A 634 29.90 -8.01 8.99
N ASN A 635 29.26 -8.16 10.14
CA ASN A 635 27.89 -8.65 10.22
C ASN A 635 26.83 -7.67 9.66
N GLN A 636 27.22 -6.45 9.30
CA GLN A 636 26.39 -5.46 8.62
C GLN A 636 26.56 -5.47 7.10
N VAL A 637 27.58 -6.15 6.61
CA VAL A 637 27.78 -6.32 5.15
C VAL A 637 26.75 -7.28 4.60
N ARG A 638 26.18 -6.92 3.43
CA ARG A 638 25.23 -7.77 2.70
C ARG A 638 25.60 -7.70 1.21
N ASN A 639 26.01 -8.81 0.65
CA ASN A 639 26.46 -8.89 -0.74
C ASN A 639 25.56 -9.79 -1.61
N ASP A 640 24.46 -10.26 -1.06
CA ASP A 640 23.47 -11.11 -1.71
C ASP A 640 22.08 -10.73 -1.17
N ILE A 641 21.34 -9.97 -1.95
CA ILE A 641 20.05 -9.41 -1.52
C ILE A 641 18.94 -10.09 -2.31
N THR A 642 18.00 -10.67 -1.60
CA THR A 642 16.77 -11.22 -2.17
C THR A 642 15.58 -10.41 -1.70
N VAL A 643 14.77 -9.93 -2.63
CA VAL A 643 13.51 -9.21 -2.37
C VAL A 643 12.35 -10.12 -2.74
N ASN A 644 11.52 -10.47 -1.76
CA ASN A 644 10.24 -11.16 -1.95
C ASN A 644 9.17 -10.09 -2.21
N TYR A 645 8.44 -10.20 -3.31
CA TYR A 645 7.45 -9.22 -3.75
C TYR A 645 6.21 -9.89 -4.35
N ALA A 646 5.27 -9.11 -4.89
CA ALA A 646 3.99 -9.57 -5.41
C ALA A 646 3.16 -10.27 -4.31
N TYR A 647 2.86 -9.50 -3.24
CA TYR A 647 2.07 -10.02 -2.13
C TYR A 647 0.66 -10.36 -2.55
N ASP A 648 0.26 -11.61 -2.29
CA ASP A 648 -1.09 -12.10 -2.52
C ASP A 648 -1.91 -12.05 -1.22
N TYR A 649 -2.94 -11.24 -1.21
CA TYR A 649 -3.78 -11.01 -0.03
C TYR A 649 -4.65 -12.23 0.34
N GLY A 650 -5.03 -13.06 -0.63
CA GLY A 650 -5.79 -14.28 -0.37
C GLY A 650 -4.92 -15.38 0.23
N GLN A 651 -3.70 -15.56 -0.32
CA GLN A 651 -2.73 -16.53 0.16
C GLN A 651 -1.90 -16.02 1.35
N GLN A 652 -1.88 -14.71 1.59
CA GLN A 652 -1.11 -14.03 2.63
C GLN A 652 0.40 -14.30 2.53
N GLN A 653 0.96 -14.28 1.33
CA GLN A 653 2.37 -14.51 1.07
C GLN A 653 2.86 -13.75 -0.16
N ASN A 654 4.17 -13.53 -0.23
CA ASN A 654 4.82 -13.03 -1.43
C ASN A 654 4.96 -14.17 -2.45
N LEU A 655 4.59 -13.95 -3.71
CA LEU A 655 4.58 -14.99 -4.73
C LEU A 655 5.86 -15.03 -5.57
N LYS A 656 6.58 -13.91 -5.66
CA LYS A 656 7.75 -13.74 -6.54
C LYS A 656 8.97 -13.25 -5.77
N GLN A 657 10.14 -13.44 -6.34
CA GLN A 657 11.39 -12.96 -5.76
C GLN A 657 12.34 -12.40 -6.83
N LYS A 658 13.17 -11.42 -6.42
CA LYS A 658 14.27 -10.88 -7.21
C LYS A 658 15.53 -10.88 -6.39
N THR A 659 16.68 -11.23 -7.01
CA THR A 659 17.97 -11.32 -6.32
C THR A 659 19.01 -10.45 -7.02
N SER A 660 19.81 -9.73 -6.22
CA SER A 660 20.97 -8.98 -6.68
C SER A 660 22.21 -9.37 -5.87
N THR A 661 23.26 -9.79 -6.57
CA THR A 661 24.49 -10.32 -5.96
C THR A 661 25.68 -9.51 -6.40
N ASP A 662 26.64 -9.23 -5.51
CA ASP A 662 27.96 -8.65 -5.84
C ASP A 662 29.06 -9.71 -5.81
N SER A 663 29.53 -10.09 -6.99
CA SER A 663 30.57 -11.13 -7.14
C SER A 663 31.93 -10.69 -6.59
N THR A 664 32.26 -9.40 -6.60
CA THR A 664 33.51 -8.86 -6.08
C THR A 664 33.52 -8.94 -4.55
N SER A 665 32.49 -8.50 -3.90
CA SER A 665 32.35 -8.58 -2.44
C SER A 665 32.31 -10.03 -1.94
N LYS A 666 31.67 -10.94 -2.67
CA LYS A 666 31.70 -12.39 -2.38
C LYS A 666 33.03 -13.06 -2.67
N GLY A 667 33.87 -12.45 -3.52
CA GLY A 667 35.06 -13.06 -4.09
C GLY A 667 36.24 -13.18 -3.13
N THR A 668 37.31 -13.79 -3.67
CA THR A 668 38.60 -13.97 -2.99
C THR A 668 39.60 -12.88 -3.35
N THR A 669 39.22 -11.93 -4.20
CA THR A 669 40.07 -10.79 -4.62
C THR A 669 40.21 -9.76 -3.51
N VAL A 670 41.11 -8.80 -3.71
CA VAL A 670 41.27 -7.68 -2.76
C VAL A 670 39.95 -6.92 -2.63
N GLY A 671 39.46 -6.78 -1.40
CA GLY A 671 38.17 -6.20 -1.09
C GLY A 671 36.99 -7.20 -0.92
N GLY A 672 37.17 -8.46 -1.31
CA GLY A 672 36.15 -9.50 -1.10
C GLY A 672 36.22 -10.12 0.28
N PHE A 673 35.05 -10.52 0.80
CA PHE A 673 34.90 -11.11 2.14
C PHE A 673 34.99 -12.64 2.13
N ARG A 674 35.06 -13.29 0.97
CA ARG A 674 35.08 -14.75 0.78
C ARG A 674 33.88 -15.49 1.34
N GLU A 675 32.77 -14.78 1.51
CA GLU A 675 31.57 -15.29 2.12
C GLU A 675 30.33 -14.68 1.46
N THR A 676 29.29 -15.49 1.34
CA THR A 676 27.95 -15.00 0.96
C THR A 676 27.24 -14.51 2.21
N LEU A 677 27.01 -13.20 2.25
CA LEU A 677 26.32 -12.53 3.36
C LEU A 677 24.94 -12.09 2.85
N SER A 678 23.96 -12.98 3.01
CA SER A 678 22.62 -12.79 2.44
C SER A 678 21.74 -11.89 3.33
N LEU A 679 20.82 -11.17 2.67
CA LEU A 679 19.71 -10.46 3.28
C LEU A 679 18.45 -10.76 2.47
N GLU A 680 17.38 -11.14 3.14
CA GLU A 680 16.06 -11.32 2.56
C GLU A 680 15.15 -10.18 3.02
N ILE A 681 14.41 -9.58 2.09
CA ILE A 681 13.52 -8.44 2.32
C ILE A 681 12.12 -8.82 1.86
N ASP A 682 11.15 -8.80 2.77
CA ASP A 682 9.75 -8.99 2.44
C ASP A 682 9.11 -7.65 2.08
N ALA A 683 8.97 -7.41 0.77
CA ALA A 683 8.43 -6.17 0.21
C ALA A 683 6.97 -6.33 -0.23
N TYR A 684 6.07 -6.56 0.73
CA TYR A 684 4.63 -6.77 0.48
C TYR A 684 3.93 -5.59 -0.22
N ILE A 685 4.56 -4.43 -0.24
CA ILE A 685 4.05 -3.21 -0.87
C ILE A 685 4.56 -3.00 -2.30
N ILE A 686 5.28 -3.96 -2.86
CA ILE A 686 5.79 -3.92 -4.24
C ILE A 686 5.14 -5.05 -5.04
N GLN A 687 4.48 -4.69 -6.13
CA GLN A 687 3.91 -5.64 -7.10
C GLN A 687 4.76 -5.70 -8.38
N ASP A 688 5.45 -4.62 -8.74
CA ASP A 688 6.24 -4.49 -9.95
C ASP A 688 7.60 -5.19 -9.85
N SER A 689 7.93 -5.98 -10.86
CA SER A 689 9.19 -6.76 -10.90
C SER A 689 10.43 -5.89 -11.10
N THR A 690 10.28 -4.78 -11.82
CA THR A 690 11.37 -3.82 -12.06
C THR A 690 11.72 -3.09 -10.76
N THR A 691 10.73 -2.58 -10.05
CA THR A 691 10.89 -1.94 -8.75
C THR A 691 11.52 -2.89 -7.73
N ALA A 692 11.09 -4.16 -7.70
CA ALA A 692 11.69 -5.18 -6.82
C ALA A 692 13.17 -5.43 -7.13
N GLN A 693 13.54 -5.51 -8.41
CA GLN A 693 14.94 -5.68 -8.84
C GLN A 693 15.79 -4.47 -8.49
N GLN A 694 15.26 -3.26 -8.70
CA GLN A 694 15.93 -2.01 -8.34
C GLN A 694 16.16 -1.92 -6.84
N LEU A 695 15.17 -2.28 -6.00
CA LEU A 695 15.33 -2.34 -4.56
C LEU A 695 16.46 -3.29 -4.14
N ALA A 696 16.48 -4.52 -4.70
CA ALA A 696 17.56 -5.47 -4.43
C ALA A 696 18.94 -4.90 -4.80
N THR A 697 19.02 -4.21 -5.92
CA THR A 697 20.26 -3.58 -6.41
C THR A 697 20.70 -2.42 -5.52
N SER A 698 19.76 -1.55 -5.13
CA SER A 698 20.03 -0.43 -4.23
C SER A 698 20.59 -0.90 -2.89
N TYR A 699 19.91 -1.86 -2.25
CA TYR A 699 20.40 -2.42 -0.97
C TYR A 699 21.78 -3.07 -1.12
N LYS A 700 22.00 -3.86 -2.18
CA LYS A 700 23.30 -4.44 -2.46
C LYS A 700 24.38 -3.36 -2.59
N ASN A 701 24.14 -2.30 -3.37
CA ASN A 701 25.14 -1.25 -3.60
C ASN A 701 25.53 -0.54 -2.30
N PHE A 702 24.58 -0.37 -1.37
CA PHE A 702 24.86 0.23 -0.07
C PHE A 702 25.52 -0.71 0.94
N HIS A 703 25.18 -1.99 0.92
CA HIS A 703 25.58 -2.92 1.99
C HIS A 703 26.68 -3.88 1.62
N LYS A 704 27.14 -3.90 0.36
CA LYS A 704 28.17 -4.83 -0.10
C LYS A 704 29.56 -4.58 0.48
N ASP A 705 29.81 -3.37 0.99
CA ASP A 705 31.09 -2.95 1.54
C ASP A 705 30.94 -2.40 2.96
N ARG A 706 32.04 -2.30 3.67
CA ARG A 706 32.06 -1.69 5.02
C ARG A 706 32.10 -0.17 4.91
N TRP A 707 31.33 0.49 5.76
CA TRP A 707 31.28 1.94 5.88
C TRP A 707 32.18 2.44 6.98
N ILE A 708 32.64 3.68 6.87
CA ILE A 708 33.33 4.41 7.93
C ILE A 708 32.29 5.25 8.67
N THR A 709 32.14 4.99 9.96
CA THR A 709 31.36 5.85 10.87
C THR A 709 32.29 6.83 11.56
N ILE A 710 31.97 8.12 11.46
CA ILE A 710 32.71 9.21 12.09
C ILE A 710 31.76 9.90 13.09
N MET A 711 32.19 9.99 14.35
CA MET A 711 31.49 10.75 15.38
C MET A 711 32.34 11.94 15.79
N PHE A 712 31.72 13.10 15.82
CA PHE A 712 32.39 14.34 16.21
C PHE A 712 31.41 15.35 16.79
N ASP A 713 31.91 16.24 17.65
CA ASP A 713 31.19 17.37 18.19
C ASP A 713 31.47 18.62 17.38
N ILE A 714 30.44 19.43 17.12
CA ILE A 714 30.52 20.76 16.50
C ILE A 714 29.98 21.79 17.49
N PRO A 715 30.72 22.85 17.80
CA PRO A 715 30.19 23.94 18.58
C PRO A 715 28.96 24.57 17.89
N SER A 716 27.93 24.90 18.67
CA SER A 716 26.67 25.44 18.15
C SER A 716 26.82 26.74 17.33
N ALA A 717 27.91 27.49 17.53
CA ALA A 717 28.23 28.67 16.75
C ALA A 717 28.73 28.39 15.32
N LYS A 718 29.03 27.13 15.02
CA LYS A 718 29.59 26.69 13.73
C LYS A 718 28.63 25.79 12.94
N TYR A 719 27.53 25.40 13.56
CA TYR A 719 26.49 24.53 12.97
C TYR A 719 25.51 25.31 12.06
#